data_e5c30bbed03880932aaf64c06b53aed5
#
_entry.id   e5c30bbed03880932aaf64c06b53aed5
#
_cell.length_a   1.000
_cell.length_b   1.000
_cell.length_c   1.000
_cell.angle_alpha   90.00
_cell.angle_beta   90.00
_cell.angle_gamma   90.00
#
_symmetry.space_group_name_H-M   'P 1'
#
loop_
_entity.id
_entity.type
_entity.pdbx_description
1 polymer ?
#
loop_
_entity_poly.entity_id
_entity_poly.type
_entity_poly.pdbx_seq_one_letter_code
_entity_poly.pdbx_strand_id
1 'polypeptide(L)'
;NIHKDGRRVTGVDWVAEDGDQGHIECDMIVNCAGMWGHEVGRMAGVNVPLHACEHFYIVSEPIDGLSQLPVLRVPDECAYYKEDAGKMMLGAFEPNSKPWAMDGIPADFEFDQLPEDFDHFEPILEMAVNRMPMLGEAGIHTFFNGPESFTPDDAYHLGLAPEMDNVWVAAGFNSIGIQSAGGAGMALSQWMDSGEKPFDLGDVDISRMNPFQGNKTYLFERSKETLGLLYADHFPYRQKATARGIRRTPFHHHLDQNGAVFGELAGWERANWFADDGQEREYQYSWKRQNWFENSAREHRAIRENVGMYDMSSFGKIRVEGRDAEAFLNHICGANMSVPAGKIVYTQFLNERAGIEADVTVTRLSETAYLVVTPAATRLADETWMRRHAGDRNVVITDVTASEGVLAVMGPNARKLMQAVSPNDFSNDVNPFGTAQEIEIGMGLARVHRVSYVGELGWEIYVGADQAGHIFETLWDAGQDHGLKLCGMHMMDSCRIEKAFRHFGHDITTEDNVIAAGLGFAVSTKKEAFIGRDAVLRTKENGPDSRMVQFLLNDPEPLLYHNEPILRDGKIVGYLSSGSYGHHLGGAVGMGYVPCAGESAADVLASSYQIDVAGTLVDATASLKPMYDPTGARCKA
;
A
#
# COMPACT_ATOMS: atom_id res chain seq x y z
N ASN A 1 9.44 29.80 15.80
CA ASN A 1 10.11 28.63 16.38
C ASN A 1 9.07 27.72 17.04
N ILE A 2 9.30 26.39 17.04
CA ILE A 2 8.43 25.40 17.69
C ILE A 2 9.19 24.76 18.85
N HIS A 3 8.61 24.91 20.06
CA HIS A 3 9.19 24.37 21.28
C HIS A 3 8.78 22.91 21.49
N LYS A 4 9.72 22.10 21.99
CA LYS A 4 9.53 20.65 22.16
C LYS A 4 10.05 20.18 23.51
N ASP A 5 9.37 19.21 24.11
CA ASP A 5 9.85 18.38 25.20
C ASP A 5 9.71 16.90 24.79
N GLY A 6 10.85 16.26 24.51
CA GLY A 6 10.90 14.91 23.97
C GLY A 6 10.15 14.81 22.63
N ARG A 7 9.11 13.97 22.59
CA ARG A 7 8.26 13.74 21.42
C ARG A 7 6.99 14.61 21.40
N ARG A 8 6.91 15.66 22.23
CA ARG A 8 5.77 16.55 22.29
C ARG A 8 6.17 17.98 21.99
N VAL A 9 5.35 18.66 21.20
CA VAL A 9 5.39 20.11 21.05
C VAL A 9 4.70 20.74 22.25
N THR A 10 5.24 21.86 22.77
CA THR A 10 4.73 22.57 23.96
C THR A 10 4.34 24.00 23.66
N GLY A 11 4.76 24.56 22.53
CA GLY A 11 4.41 25.93 22.17
C GLY A 11 5.06 26.41 20.89
N VAL A 12 4.66 27.58 20.45
CA VAL A 12 5.12 28.24 19.21
C VAL A 12 5.46 29.69 19.51
N ASP A 13 6.66 30.13 19.09
CA ASP A 13 6.99 31.55 19.02
C ASP A 13 6.57 32.10 17.65
N TRP A 14 5.97 33.26 17.65
CA TRP A 14 5.57 33.98 16.44
C TRP A 14 6.18 35.38 16.41
N VAL A 15 6.35 35.90 15.21
CA VAL A 15 6.78 37.28 14.92
C VAL A 15 5.84 37.84 13.85
N ALA A 16 5.22 38.99 14.12
CA ALA A 16 4.39 39.69 13.16
C ALA A 16 5.22 40.63 12.28
N GLU A 17 4.65 41.10 11.16
CA GLU A 17 5.31 42.00 10.21
C GLU A 17 5.78 43.33 10.82
N ASP A 18 5.01 43.88 11.77
CA ASP A 18 5.34 45.10 12.53
C ASP A 18 6.44 44.89 13.57
N GLY A 19 6.93 43.65 13.72
CA GLY A 19 7.98 43.26 14.66
C GLY A 19 7.46 42.85 16.05
N ASP A 20 6.17 42.87 16.27
CA ASP A 20 5.58 42.29 17.48
C ASP A 20 5.86 40.79 17.52
N GLN A 21 6.14 40.27 18.71
CA GLN A 21 6.47 38.85 18.90
C GLN A 21 5.81 38.32 20.17
N GLY A 22 5.55 37.02 20.16
CA GLY A 22 4.94 36.39 21.32
C GLY A 22 5.16 34.86 21.33
N HIS A 23 4.66 34.28 22.40
CA HIS A 23 4.67 32.83 22.61
C HIS A 23 3.24 32.33 22.83
N ILE A 24 2.90 31.19 22.23
CA ILE A 24 1.62 30.51 22.45
C ILE A 24 1.96 29.10 22.96
N GLU A 25 1.52 28.79 24.19
CA GLU A 25 1.51 27.41 24.68
C GLU A 25 0.39 26.63 23.98
N CYS A 26 0.66 25.40 23.60
CA CYS A 26 -0.33 24.55 22.93
C CYS A 26 -0.13 23.07 23.25
N ASP A 27 -1.25 22.35 23.32
CA ASP A 27 -1.25 20.89 23.52
C ASP A 27 -1.05 20.12 22.22
N MET A 28 -1.39 20.71 21.09
CA MET A 28 -1.30 20.11 19.75
C MET A 28 -1.00 21.18 18.70
N ILE A 29 -0.37 20.77 17.62
CA ILE A 29 -0.19 21.58 16.41
C ILE A 29 -0.76 20.83 15.21
N VAL A 30 -1.46 21.56 14.33
CA VAL A 30 -1.87 21.06 13.01
C VAL A 30 -1.13 21.84 11.94
N ASN A 31 -0.30 21.15 11.16
CA ASN A 31 0.43 21.74 10.04
C ASN A 31 -0.46 21.75 8.79
N CYS A 32 -1.05 22.92 8.50
CA CYS A 32 -1.85 23.19 7.31
C CYS A 32 -1.16 24.23 6.40
N ALA A 33 0.17 24.22 6.36
CA ALA A 33 0.97 25.30 5.76
C ALA A 33 1.13 25.19 4.23
N GLY A 34 0.31 24.39 3.53
CA GLY A 34 0.34 24.30 2.08
C GLY A 34 1.73 23.92 1.55
N MET A 35 2.27 24.68 0.62
CA MET A 35 3.62 24.42 0.06
C MET A 35 4.76 24.63 1.08
N TRP A 36 4.54 25.38 2.17
CA TRP A 36 5.51 25.52 3.28
C TRP A 36 5.39 24.39 4.31
N GLY A 37 4.50 23.43 4.10
CA GLY A 37 4.25 22.31 5.03
C GLY A 37 5.50 21.48 5.34
N HIS A 38 6.43 21.37 4.39
CA HIS A 38 7.71 20.70 4.59
C HIS A 38 8.60 21.44 5.59
N GLU A 39 8.74 22.76 5.46
CA GLU A 39 9.55 23.61 6.34
C GLU A 39 8.97 23.67 7.76
N VAL A 40 7.66 23.83 7.88
CA VAL A 40 6.96 23.82 9.17
C VAL A 40 7.10 22.46 9.84
N GLY A 41 6.98 21.38 9.09
CA GLY A 41 7.24 20.01 9.57
C GLY A 41 8.65 19.88 10.15
N ARG A 42 9.67 20.36 9.45
CA ARG A 42 11.06 20.32 9.91
C ARG A 42 11.28 21.09 11.20
N MET A 43 10.62 22.25 11.38
CA MET A 43 10.65 23.00 12.66
C MET A 43 10.09 22.16 13.82
N ALA A 44 9.02 21.41 13.56
CA ALA A 44 8.43 20.49 14.53
C ALA A 44 9.22 19.17 14.70
N GLY A 45 10.18 18.88 13.83
CA GLY A 45 10.90 17.61 13.80
C GLY A 45 10.12 16.47 13.12
N VAL A 46 9.25 16.82 12.19
CA VAL A 46 8.36 15.92 11.46
C VAL A 46 8.73 15.91 9.98
N ASN A 47 8.71 14.73 9.37
CA ASN A 47 8.89 14.56 7.93
C ASN A 47 7.56 14.74 7.22
N VAL A 48 7.43 15.80 6.41
CA VAL A 48 6.26 16.06 5.56
C VAL A 48 6.73 16.12 4.11
N PRO A 49 6.75 14.99 3.39
CA PRO A 49 7.28 14.91 2.02
C PRO A 49 6.35 15.59 1.03
N LEU A 50 6.64 16.81 0.69
CA LEU A 50 5.99 17.56 -0.40
C LEU A 50 6.97 18.54 -1.01
N HIS A 51 6.70 18.96 -2.24
CA HIS A 51 7.49 19.97 -2.92
C HIS A 51 6.58 20.89 -3.74
N ALA A 52 6.98 22.16 -3.87
CA ALA A 52 6.26 23.12 -4.68
C ALA A 52 6.62 22.91 -6.17
N CYS A 53 5.60 22.86 -7.04
CA CYS A 53 5.74 22.85 -8.49
C CYS A 53 4.95 24.00 -9.09
N GLU A 54 5.44 24.54 -10.22
CA GLU A 54 4.67 25.45 -11.04
C GLU A 54 3.40 24.76 -11.53
N HIS A 55 2.27 25.46 -11.51
CA HIS A 55 0.99 24.94 -11.96
C HIS A 55 0.21 26.01 -12.72
N PHE A 56 -0.33 25.63 -13.88
CA PHE A 56 -0.76 26.58 -14.90
C PHE A 56 -2.23 26.48 -15.23
N TYR A 57 -2.86 27.64 -15.45
CA TYR A 57 -4.11 27.74 -16.21
C TYR A 57 -4.16 29.07 -16.98
N ILE A 58 -4.95 29.09 -18.03
CA ILE A 58 -5.28 30.31 -18.74
C ILE A 58 -6.79 30.60 -18.70
N VAL A 59 -7.15 31.88 -18.82
CA VAL A 59 -8.53 32.31 -19.03
C VAL A 59 -8.54 33.09 -20.33
N SER A 60 -9.42 32.71 -21.27
CA SER A 60 -9.54 33.41 -22.55
C SER A 60 -10.17 34.79 -22.40
N GLU A 61 -10.02 35.64 -23.38
CA GLU A 61 -10.95 36.76 -23.61
C GLU A 61 -12.38 36.23 -23.83
N PRO A 62 -13.43 37.06 -23.71
CA PRO A 62 -14.79 36.63 -23.97
C PRO A 62 -14.96 36.04 -25.37
N ILE A 63 -15.64 34.90 -25.46
CA ILE A 63 -15.88 34.18 -26.71
C ILE A 63 -17.33 34.35 -27.10
N ASP A 64 -17.58 34.96 -28.29
CA ASP A 64 -18.92 35.19 -28.77
C ASP A 64 -19.70 33.87 -28.97
N GLY A 65 -20.90 33.82 -28.40
CA GLY A 65 -21.77 32.64 -28.48
C GLY A 65 -21.43 31.51 -27.54
N LEU A 66 -20.42 31.65 -26.69
CA LEU A 66 -20.14 30.68 -25.62
C LEU A 66 -21.28 30.72 -24.59
N SER A 67 -21.98 29.62 -24.46
CA SER A 67 -23.06 29.46 -23.47
C SER A 67 -22.52 28.67 -22.26
N GLN A 68 -23.31 28.63 -21.19
CA GLN A 68 -22.99 27.83 -20.02
C GLN A 68 -22.79 26.35 -20.41
N LEU A 69 -21.62 25.82 -20.07
CA LEU A 69 -21.20 24.45 -20.33
C LEU A 69 -20.87 23.74 -19.02
N PRO A 70 -21.05 22.41 -18.95
CA PRO A 70 -20.50 21.63 -17.84
C PRO A 70 -18.97 21.69 -17.89
N VAL A 71 -18.34 21.51 -16.72
CA VAL A 71 -16.88 21.32 -16.66
C VAL A 71 -16.50 20.06 -17.43
N LEU A 72 -15.52 20.19 -18.32
CA LEU A 72 -14.96 19.08 -19.08
C LEU A 72 -13.58 18.74 -18.54
N ARG A 73 -13.34 17.48 -18.23
CA ARG A 73 -12.01 16.91 -17.94
C ARG A 73 -11.62 15.94 -19.04
N VAL A 74 -10.39 16.07 -19.55
CA VAL A 74 -9.85 15.21 -20.59
C VAL A 74 -8.52 14.61 -20.11
N PRO A 75 -8.55 13.43 -19.47
CA PRO A 75 -7.35 12.79 -18.92
C PRO A 75 -6.25 12.56 -19.94
N ASP A 76 -6.60 12.07 -21.15
CA ASP A 76 -5.64 11.82 -22.24
C ASP A 76 -4.88 13.07 -22.70
N GLU A 77 -5.43 14.26 -22.45
CA GLU A 77 -4.83 15.55 -22.79
C GLU A 77 -4.29 16.29 -21.56
N CYS A 78 -4.37 15.65 -20.38
CA CYS A 78 -3.96 16.23 -19.09
C CYS A 78 -4.63 17.59 -18.80
N ALA A 79 -5.83 17.85 -19.35
CA ALA A 79 -6.47 19.15 -19.37
C ALA A 79 -7.90 19.14 -18.81
N TYR A 80 -8.32 20.30 -18.28
CA TYR A 80 -9.69 20.59 -17.94
C TYR A 80 -10.15 21.94 -18.50
N TYR A 81 -11.43 22.03 -18.75
CA TYR A 81 -12.08 23.20 -19.34
C TYR A 81 -13.28 23.60 -18.49
N LYS A 82 -13.37 24.90 -18.19
CA LYS A 82 -14.50 25.48 -17.45
C LYS A 82 -14.96 26.76 -18.12
N GLU A 83 -16.23 26.82 -18.52
CA GLU A 83 -16.84 28.08 -18.90
C GLU A 83 -17.07 28.94 -17.65
N ASP A 84 -16.74 30.23 -17.72
CA ASP A 84 -16.95 31.21 -16.65
C ASP A 84 -17.22 32.60 -17.22
N ALA A 85 -18.49 33.01 -17.15
CA ALA A 85 -18.97 34.32 -17.58
C ALA A 85 -18.62 34.65 -19.06
N GLY A 86 -18.78 33.70 -19.98
CA GLY A 86 -18.51 33.85 -21.40
C GLY A 86 -17.04 33.74 -21.78
N LYS A 87 -16.18 33.35 -20.87
CA LYS A 87 -14.76 33.05 -21.06
C LYS A 87 -14.51 31.55 -20.86
N MET A 88 -13.45 31.03 -21.45
CA MET A 88 -13.03 29.65 -21.23
C MET A 88 -11.77 29.63 -20.35
N MET A 89 -11.83 28.95 -19.22
CA MET A 89 -10.68 28.57 -18.44
C MET A 89 -10.15 27.22 -18.95
N LEU A 90 -8.87 27.16 -19.24
CA LEU A 90 -8.13 25.95 -19.59
C LEU A 90 -7.03 25.74 -18.55
N GLY A 91 -7.08 24.66 -17.80
CA GLY A 91 -6.01 24.26 -16.89
C GLY A 91 -5.41 22.91 -17.27
N ALA A 92 -4.24 22.64 -16.77
CA ALA A 92 -3.47 21.45 -17.12
C ALA A 92 -2.86 20.78 -15.89
N PHE A 93 -2.70 19.45 -16.00
CA PHE A 93 -1.89 18.62 -15.11
C PHE A 93 -0.83 17.92 -15.96
N GLU A 94 0.20 18.68 -16.30
CA GLU A 94 1.23 18.27 -17.24
C GLU A 94 2.03 17.07 -16.75
N PRO A 95 2.36 16.08 -17.63
CA PRO A 95 3.07 14.85 -17.25
C PRO A 95 4.51 15.09 -16.81
N ASN A 96 5.10 16.23 -17.17
CA ASN A 96 6.45 16.63 -16.80
C ASN A 96 6.43 18.03 -16.19
N SER A 97 6.16 18.08 -14.89
CA SER A 97 6.01 19.34 -14.17
C SER A 97 7.35 20.03 -13.88
N LYS A 98 7.29 21.29 -13.49
CA LYS A 98 8.45 22.12 -13.12
C LYS A 98 8.52 22.31 -11.61
N PRO A 99 9.36 21.55 -10.88
CA PRO A 99 9.62 21.82 -9.47
C PRO A 99 10.21 23.23 -9.26
N TRP A 100 9.68 23.94 -8.29
CA TRP A 100 10.05 25.32 -7.98
C TRP A 100 10.69 25.46 -6.60
N ALA A 101 11.45 26.54 -6.38
CA ALA A 101 12.06 26.92 -5.09
C ALA A 101 12.92 25.82 -4.47
N MET A 102 13.81 25.21 -5.25
CA MET A 102 14.71 24.15 -4.79
C MET A 102 15.61 24.56 -3.63
N ASP A 103 15.93 25.84 -3.49
CA ASP A 103 16.76 26.36 -2.40
C ASP A 103 15.94 26.92 -1.22
N GLY A 104 14.66 26.68 -1.22
CA GLY A 104 13.67 27.17 -0.27
C GLY A 104 12.77 28.22 -0.92
N ILE A 105 11.53 28.29 -0.44
CA ILE A 105 10.58 29.31 -0.89
C ILE A 105 11.11 30.69 -0.42
N PRO A 106 11.18 31.71 -1.31
CA PRO A 106 11.60 33.03 -0.91
C PRO A 106 10.76 33.57 0.24
N ALA A 107 11.40 34.23 1.22
CA ALA A 107 10.72 34.68 2.44
C ALA A 107 9.67 35.79 2.19
N ASP A 108 9.81 36.50 1.07
CA ASP A 108 8.92 37.56 0.60
C ASP A 108 7.87 37.07 -0.41
N PHE A 109 7.85 35.76 -0.72
CA PHE A 109 6.85 35.20 -1.63
C PHE A 109 5.53 34.94 -0.89
N GLU A 110 4.60 35.85 -1.05
CA GLU A 110 3.24 35.74 -0.49
C GLU A 110 2.23 36.44 -1.41
N PHE A 111 1.05 35.84 -1.59
CA PHE A 111 -0.02 36.34 -2.47
C PHE A 111 0.45 36.69 -3.88
N ASP A 112 1.49 36.05 -4.36
CA ASP A 112 2.17 36.32 -5.62
C ASP A 112 2.01 35.16 -6.61
N GLN A 113 2.38 35.37 -7.84
CA GLN A 113 2.41 34.39 -8.91
C GLN A 113 3.78 34.40 -9.62
N LEU A 114 4.09 33.29 -10.27
CA LEU A 114 5.31 33.15 -11.03
C LEU A 114 5.16 33.78 -12.44
N PRO A 115 6.25 34.07 -13.11
CA PRO A 115 6.22 34.56 -14.50
C PRO A 115 5.48 33.59 -15.42
N GLU A 116 4.86 34.13 -16.44
CA GLU A 116 4.23 33.37 -17.51
C GLU A 116 5.27 32.48 -18.23
N ASP A 117 4.90 31.21 -18.50
CA ASP A 117 5.74 30.28 -19.24
C ASP A 117 4.94 29.66 -20.39
N PHE A 118 4.88 30.39 -21.47
CA PHE A 118 4.17 29.98 -22.69
C PHE A 118 4.82 28.75 -23.33
N ASP A 119 6.15 28.65 -23.33
CA ASP A 119 6.86 27.53 -23.95
C ASP A 119 6.50 26.19 -23.27
N HIS A 120 6.35 26.22 -21.94
CA HIS A 120 5.93 25.05 -21.18
C HIS A 120 4.44 24.70 -21.39
N PHE A 121 3.59 25.70 -21.54
CA PHE A 121 2.14 25.54 -21.71
C PHE A 121 1.72 25.28 -23.16
N GLU A 122 2.55 25.62 -24.15
CA GLU A 122 2.22 25.51 -25.58
C GLU A 122 1.68 24.14 -26.00
N PRO A 123 2.27 22.98 -25.61
CA PRO A 123 1.74 21.67 -25.99
C PRO A 123 0.31 21.43 -25.51
N ILE A 124 -0.05 21.92 -24.32
CA ILE A 124 -1.40 21.83 -23.77
C ILE A 124 -2.36 22.73 -24.56
N LEU A 125 -1.93 23.94 -24.88
CA LEU A 125 -2.72 24.89 -25.67
C LEU A 125 -3.00 24.35 -27.08
N GLU A 126 -2.01 23.74 -27.73
CA GLU A 126 -2.22 23.10 -29.05
C GLU A 126 -3.26 21.99 -29.01
N MET A 127 -3.19 21.10 -28.01
CA MET A 127 -4.21 20.06 -27.82
C MET A 127 -5.59 20.67 -27.55
N ALA A 128 -5.63 21.73 -26.73
CA ALA A 128 -6.88 22.42 -26.40
C ALA A 128 -7.50 23.11 -27.61
N VAL A 129 -6.73 23.74 -28.47
CA VAL A 129 -7.23 24.34 -29.73
C VAL A 129 -7.76 23.27 -30.68
N ASN A 130 -7.14 22.09 -30.75
CA ASN A 130 -7.66 20.98 -31.53
C ASN A 130 -9.01 20.48 -31.01
N ARG A 131 -9.22 20.46 -29.69
CA ARG A 131 -10.47 20.03 -29.04
C ARG A 131 -11.55 21.11 -29.13
N MET A 132 -11.17 22.36 -28.88
CA MET A 132 -12.05 23.52 -28.85
C MET A 132 -11.48 24.62 -29.77
N PRO A 133 -11.73 24.55 -31.09
CA PRO A 133 -11.12 25.47 -32.07
C PRO A 133 -11.34 26.95 -31.79
N MET A 134 -12.41 27.29 -31.07
CA MET A 134 -12.69 28.67 -30.64
C MET A 134 -11.59 29.27 -29.77
N LEU A 135 -10.80 28.46 -29.07
CA LEU A 135 -9.66 28.94 -28.28
C LEU A 135 -8.52 29.46 -29.15
N GLY A 136 -8.38 28.96 -30.38
CA GLY A 136 -7.36 29.46 -31.33
C GLY A 136 -7.65 30.84 -31.89
N GLU A 137 -8.90 31.31 -31.79
CA GLU A 137 -9.31 32.66 -32.24
C GLU A 137 -9.44 33.63 -31.06
N ALA A 138 -9.47 33.13 -29.83
CA ALA A 138 -9.63 33.92 -28.61
C ALA A 138 -8.27 34.39 -28.10
N GLY A 139 -8.18 35.64 -27.64
CA GLY A 139 -7.03 36.12 -26.88
C GLY A 139 -6.95 35.50 -25.51
N ILE A 140 -5.78 35.55 -24.90
CA ILE A 140 -5.59 35.14 -23.47
C ILE A 140 -5.79 36.40 -22.61
N HIS A 141 -6.78 36.35 -21.73
CA HIS A 141 -7.05 37.41 -20.76
C HIS A 141 -6.13 37.30 -19.53
N THR A 142 -5.93 36.08 -19.05
CA THR A 142 -5.10 35.79 -17.88
C THR A 142 -4.27 34.53 -18.16
N PHE A 143 -2.97 34.64 -17.95
CA PHE A 143 -2.09 33.49 -17.79
C PHE A 143 -1.71 33.42 -16.31
N PHE A 144 -2.07 32.33 -15.66
CA PHE A 144 -1.74 32.11 -14.26
C PHE A 144 -0.69 31.01 -14.14
N ASN A 145 0.39 31.31 -13.43
CA ASN A 145 1.40 30.36 -13.01
C ASN A 145 1.59 30.50 -11.50
N GLY A 146 1.06 29.55 -10.73
CA GLY A 146 1.13 29.57 -9.29
C GLY A 146 1.80 28.31 -8.74
N PRO A 147 2.69 28.44 -7.74
CA PRO A 147 3.29 27.28 -7.13
C PRO A 147 2.29 26.60 -6.19
N GLU A 148 2.15 25.28 -6.35
CA GLU A 148 1.32 24.43 -5.47
C GLU A 148 2.11 23.24 -4.93
N SER A 149 1.63 22.63 -3.83
CA SER A 149 2.31 21.54 -3.15
C SER A 149 1.90 20.16 -3.70
N PHE A 150 2.89 19.38 -4.10
CA PHE A 150 2.72 18.03 -4.60
C PHE A 150 3.49 17.01 -3.75
N THR A 151 2.88 15.85 -3.53
CA THR A 151 3.40 14.74 -2.73
C THR A 151 4.06 13.68 -3.62
N PRO A 152 4.90 12.79 -3.07
CA PRO A 152 5.58 11.78 -3.88
C PRO A 152 4.69 10.70 -4.49
N ASP A 153 3.47 10.55 -4.03
CA ASP A 153 2.54 9.48 -4.41
C ASP A 153 1.18 9.96 -4.92
N ASP A 154 1.02 11.29 -5.07
CA ASP A 154 -0.21 11.93 -5.53
C ASP A 154 -1.39 11.85 -4.52
N ALA A 155 -1.15 11.41 -3.29
CA ALA A 155 -2.12 11.46 -2.20
C ALA A 155 -1.69 12.47 -1.13
N TYR A 156 -2.61 13.28 -0.63
CA TYR A 156 -2.28 14.29 0.39
C TYR A 156 -1.89 13.66 1.73
N HIS A 157 -1.27 14.43 2.61
CA HIS A 157 -0.88 13.99 3.96
C HIS A 157 -1.91 14.42 4.98
N LEU A 158 -2.47 13.45 5.70
CA LEU A 158 -3.42 13.67 6.78
C LEU A 158 -3.04 12.83 8.00
N GLY A 159 -3.21 13.36 9.20
CA GLY A 159 -3.12 12.60 10.43
C GLY A 159 -1.96 12.94 11.34
N LEU A 160 -1.78 12.12 12.38
CA LEU A 160 -0.77 12.29 13.41
C LEU A 160 0.60 11.81 12.91
N ALA A 161 1.58 12.71 12.91
CA ALA A 161 2.94 12.43 12.43
C ALA A 161 3.62 11.30 13.22
N PRO A 162 4.35 10.39 12.56
CA PRO A 162 5.03 9.25 13.22
C PRO A 162 6.08 9.67 14.25
N GLU A 163 6.74 10.80 14.03
CA GLU A 163 7.87 11.28 14.84
C GLU A 163 7.45 11.94 16.16
N MET A 164 6.20 12.44 16.22
CA MET A 164 5.72 13.23 17.36
C MET A 164 4.37 12.71 17.87
N ASP A 165 4.05 13.01 19.13
CA ASP A 165 2.84 12.47 19.77
C ASP A 165 1.65 13.47 19.71
N ASN A 166 1.88 14.69 19.23
CA ASN A 166 0.87 15.76 19.19
C ASN A 166 1.06 16.74 18.02
N VAL A 167 1.74 16.32 16.96
CA VAL A 167 1.85 17.10 15.71
C VAL A 167 1.04 16.42 14.63
N TRP A 168 0.02 17.11 14.17
CA TRP A 168 -0.89 16.66 13.13
C TRP A 168 -0.56 17.35 11.81
N VAL A 169 -0.89 16.72 10.70
CA VAL A 169 -0.61 17.21 9.35
C VAL A 169 -1.89 17.17 8.52
N ALA A 170 -2.12 18.23 7.75
CA ALA A 170 -3.09 18.32 6.68
C ALA A 170 -2.48 19.19 5.57
N ALA A 171 -1.67 18.58 4.71
CA ALA A 171 -0.85 19.29 3.72
C ALA A 171 -0.62 18.46 2.45
N GLY A 172 -0.13 19.09 1.38
CA GLY A 172 0.20 18.42 0.13
C GLY A 172 -1.04 17.98 -0.65
N PHE A 173 -2.04 18.83 -0.80
CA PHE A 173 -3.34 18.48 -1.38
C PHE A 173 -3.34 18.36 -2.91
N ASN A 174 -2.20 18.48 -3.59
CA ASN A 174 -2.05 18.18 -5.01
C ASN A 174 -3.12 18.89 -5.88
N SER A 175 -3.33 20.20 -5.66
CA SER A 175 -4.32 21.05 -6.33
C SER A 175 -5.80 20.70 -6.08
N ILE A 176 -6.11 19.77 -5.16
CA ILE A 176 -7.49 19.43 -4.79
C ILE A 176 -7.90 19.92 -3.39
N GLY A 177 -7.13 20.86 -2.82
CA GLY A 177 -7.31 21.32 -1.45
C GLY A 177 -8.66 21.93 -1.16
N ILE A 178 -9.20 22.77 -2.03
CA ILE A 178 -10.49 23.45 -1.83
C ILE A 178 -11.63 22.42 -1.72
N GLN A 179 -11.68 21.44 -2.63
CA GLN A 179 -12.73 20.43 -2.61
C GLN A 179 -12.58 19.42 -1.47
N SER A 180 -11.34 19.19 -0.99
CA SER A 180 -11.06 18.18 0.03
C SER A 180 -11.07 18.72 1.46
N ALA A 181 -10.91 20.05 1.64
CA ALA A 181 -10.72 20.69 2.95
C ALA A 181 -11.80 20.34 3.98
N GLY A 182 -13.07 20.34 3.57
CA GLY A 182 -14.19 20.04 4.46
C GLY A 182 -14.14 18.61 5.01
N GLY A 183 -13.92 17.63 4.11
CA GLY A 183 -13.81 16.22 4.48
C GLY A 183 -12.56 15.92 5.30
N ALA A 184 -11.41 16.44 4.87
CA ALA A 184 -10.16 16.29 5.60
C ALA A 184 -10.21 16.90 7.01
N GLY A 185 -10.78 18.12 7.13
CA GLY A 185 -10.97 18.77 8.43
C GLY A 185 -11.90 18.00 9.36
N MET A 186 -13.00 17.46 8.83
CA MET A 186 -13.93 16.60 9.58
C MET A 186 -13.24 15.33 10.08
N ALA A 187 -12.56 14.60 9.19
CA ALA A 187 -11.87 13.37 9.54
C ALA A 187 -10.77 13.61 10.59
N LEU A 188 -9.97 14.68 10.39
CA LEU A 188 -8.89 15.02 11.30
C LEU A 188 -9.41 15.41 12.68
N SER A 189 -10.46 16.25 12.75
CA SER A 189 -11.05 16.67 14.02
C SER A 189 -11.64 15.50 14.82
N GLN A 190 -12.32 14.56 14.14
CA GLN A 190 -12.85 13.36 14.78
C GLN A 190 -11.71 12.45 15.29
N TRP A 191 -10.64 12.30 14.51
CA TRP A 191 -9.48 11.53 14.93
C TRP A 191 -8.75 12.17 16.11
N MET A 192 -8.59 13.51 16.12
CA MET A 192 -7.97 14.24 17.23
C MET A 192 -8.79 14.13 18.53
N ASP A 193 -10.12 14.13 18.43
CA ASP A 193 -11.03 14.03 19.58
C ASP A 193 -11.08 12.62 20.17
N SER A 194 -11.21 11.61 19.32
CA SER A 194 -11.37 10.20 19.74
C SER A 194 -10.04 9.46 19.97
N GLY A 195 -8.94 9.93 19.37
CA GLY A 195 -7.67 9.19 19.31
C GLY A 195 -7.64 8.07 18.27
N GLU A 196 -8.76 7.80 17.57
CA GLU A 196 -8.90 6.76 16.55
C GLU A 196 -9.35 7.33 15.21
N LYS A 197 -8.88 6.71 14.12
CA LYS A 197 -9.34 7.04 12.76
C LYS A 197 -10.85 6.81 12.66
N PRO A 198 -11.65 7.79 12.17
CA PRO A 198 -13.10 7.64 12.07
C PRO A 198 -13.53 6.60 11.02
N PHE A 199 -12.75 6.44 9.97
CA PHE A 199 -12.88 5.49 8.87
C PHE A 199 -11.49 5.20 8.28
N ASP A 200 -11.41 4.41 7.20
CA ASP A 200 -10.12 4.14 6.56
C ASP A 200 -9.51 5.41 5.94
N LEU A 201 -8.32 5.74 6.39
CA LEU A 201 -7.50 6.85 5.92
C LEU A 201 -6.11 6.37 5.44
N GLY A 202 -5.96 5.08 5.19
CA GLY A 202 -4.67 4.46 4.86
C GLY A 202 -3.96 5.13 3.69
N ASP A 203 -4.68 5.49 2.64
CA ASP A 203 -4.14 6.10 1.43
C ASP A 203 -3.62 7.53 1.65
N VAL A 204 -4.11 8.23 2.68
CA VAL A 204 -3.71 9.61 2.98
C VAL A 204 -2.99 9.76 4.32
N ASP A 205 -2.93 8.73 5.14
CA ASP A 205 -2.22 8.77 6.43
C ASP A 205 -0.73 9.10 6.21
N ILE A 206 -0.24 10.15 6.86
CA ILE A 206 1.17 10.55 6.74
C ILE A 206 2.15 9.45 7.17
N SER A 207 1.72 8.51 8.00
CA SER A 207 2.55 7.37 8.43
C SER A 207 2.90 6.36 7.32
N ARG A 208 2.30 6.51 6.10
CA ARG A 208 2.74 5.77 4.92
C ARG A 208 4.08 6.26 4.35
N MET A 209 4.50 7.47 4.72
CA MET A 209 5.69 8.14 4.20
C MET A 209 6.96 7.78 4.96
N ASN A 210 7.90 7.15 4.28
CA ASN A 210 9.20 6.83 4.85
C ASN A 210 10.11 8.08 4.94
N PRO A 211 11.06 8.13 5.90
CA PRO A 211 11.93 9.30 6.10
C PRO A 211 12.71 9.74 4.86
N PHE A 212 13.17 8.80 4.00
CA PHE A 212 13.92 9.14 2.80
C PHE A 212 13.10 9.95 1.77
N GLN A 213 11.77 9.84 1.80
CA GLN A 213 10.88 10.54 0.86
C GLN A 213 10.83 12.06 1.09
N GLY A 214 11.30 12.54 2.25
CA GLY A 214 11.57 13.96 2.51
C GLY A 214 12.92 14.47 1.98
N ASN A 215 13.70 13.63 1.28
CA ASN A 215 14.97 14.06 0.68
C ASN A 215 14.72 15.02 -0.49
N LYS A 216 15.45 16.14 -0.51
CA LYS A 216 15.29 17.22 -1.50
C LYS A 216 15.43 16.72 -2.94
N THR A 217 16.46 15.92 -3.24
CA THR A 217 16.68 15.37 -4.58
C THR A 217 15.59 14.38 -4.99
N TYR A 218 15.17 13.53 -4.05
CA TYR A 218 14.07 12.61 -4.28
C TYR A 218 12.77 13.36 -4.62
N LEU A 219 12.41 14.35 -3.82
CA LEU A 219 11.21 15.17 -4.03
C LEU A 219 11.26 15.89 -5.38
N PHE A 220 12.43 16.46 -5.75
CA PHE A 220 12.61 17.11 -7.04
C PHE A 220 12.37 16.17 -8.22
N GLU A 221 12.99 14.99 -8.20
CA GLU A 221 12.84 14.04 -9.32
C GLU A 221 11.43 13.44 -9.36
N ARG A 222 10.83 13.15 -8.20
CA ARG A 222 9.51 12.54 -8.10
C ARG A 222 8.38 13.50 -8.45
N SER A 223 8.45 14.77 -8.04
CA SER A 223 7.40 15.76 -8.32
C SER A 223 7.29 16.13 -9.79
N LYS A 224 8.33 15.93 -10.60
CA LYS A 224 8.25 16.07 -12.06
C LYS A 224 7.16 15.18 -12.68
N GLU A 225 6.92 14.00 -12.10
CA GLU A 225 5.94 13.03 -12.59
C GLU A 225 4.61 13.12 -11.86
N THR A 226 4.64 13.34 -10.54
CA THR A 226 3.46 13.15 -9.70
C THR A 226 2.37 14.19 -9.93
N LEU A 227 2.69 15.40 -10.33
CA LEU A 227 1.70 16.41 -10.69
C LEU A 227 0.77 15.89 -11.82
N GLY A 228 1.35 15.33 -12.87
CA GLY A 228 0.58 14.80 -14.00
C GLY A 228 -0.23 13.54 -13.68
N LEU A 229 0.15 12.79 -12.63
CA LEU A 229 -0.54 11.55 -12.27
C LEU A 229 -2.00 11.77 -11.85
N LEU A 230 -2.35 12.95 -11.32
CA LEU A 230 -3.73 13.26 -10.96
C LEU A 230 -4.69 13.16 -12.16
N TYR A 231 -4.21 13.44 -13.38
CA TYR A 231 -4.99 13.40 -14.63
C TYR A 231 -4.61 12.25 -15.56
N ALA A 232 -3.51 11.57 -15.31
CA ALA A 232 -3.10 10.44 -16.15
C ALA A 232 -4.09 9.27 -16.08
N ASP A 233 -4.06 8.42 -17.11
CA ASP A 233 -4.77 7.14 -17.08
C ASP A 233 -4.20 6.26 -15.96
N HIS A 234 -5.05 5.87 -15.02
CA HIS A 234 -4.67 5.01 -13.89
C HIS A 234 -4.77 3.54 -14.31
N PHE A 235 -3.94 3.14 -15.28
CA PHE A 235 -3.86 1.72 -15.65
C PHE A 235 -3.53 0.84 -14.46
N PRO A 236 -4.10 -0.36 -14.38
CA PRO A 236 -3.76 -1.33 -13.36
C PRO A 236 -2.24 -1.61 -13.34
N TYR A 237 -1.68 -1.72 -12.13
CA TYR A 237 -0.25 -1.98 -11.89
C TYR A 237 0.71 -0.88 -12.40
N ARG A 238 0.21 0.31 -12.73
CA ARG A 238 1.06 1.42 -13.19
C ARG A 238 2.18 1.69 -12.19
N GLN A 239 3.41 1.79 -12.72
CA GLN A 239 4.61 2.08 -11.94
C GLN A 239 5.05 3.53 -12.16
N LYS A 240 5.61 4.14 -11.11
CA LYS A 240 6.29 5.44 -11.24
C LYS A 240 7.62 5.24 -11.92
N ALA A 241 7.98 6.15 -12.84
CA ALA A 241 9.20 6.07 -13.65
C ALA A 241 10.37 6.83 -13.00
N THR A 242 10.09 7.91 -12.26
CA THR A 242 11.12 8.78 -11.65
C THR A 242 11.55 8.28 -10.28
N ALA A 243 12.68 8.79 -9.79
CA ALA A 243 13.23 8.51 -8.44
C ALA A 243 13.27 7.02 -8.09
N ARG A 244 13.73 6.20 -9.05
CA ARG A 244 13.84 4.74 -8.95
C ARG A 244 15.18 4.31 -8.35
N GLY A 245 15.23 3.08 -7.86
CA GLY A 245 16.48 2.45 -7.39
C GLY A 245 16.95 2.90 -6.02
N ILE A 246 16.10 3.54 -5.20
CA ILE A 246 16.47 4.08 -3.88
C ILE A 246 16.70 2.96 -2.86
N ARG A 247 15.82 1.98 -2.83
CA ARG A 247 15.92 0.84 -1.90
C ARG A 247 15.96 -0.44 -2.72
N ARG A 248 17.08 -1.16 -2.60
CA ARG A 248 17.29 -2.43 -3.28
C ARG A 248 17.46 -3.54 -2.26
N THR A 249 16.88 -4.69 -2.54
CA THR A 249 17.08 -5.88 -1.73
C THR A 249 18.48 -6.47 -1.97
N PRO A 250 19.00 -7.31 -1.08
CA PRO A 250 20.30 -7.95 -1.30
C PRO A 250 20.29 -8.91 -2.52
N PHE A 251 19.11 -9.29 -3.01
CA PHE A 251 18.95 -10.16 -4.17
C PHE A 251 18.76 -9.39 -5.48
N HIS A 252 18.60 -8.08 -5.46
CA HIS A 252 18.26 -7.24 -6.61
C HIS A 252 19.13 -7.53 -7.84
N HIS A 253 20.45 -7.63 -7.66
CA HIS A 253 21.37 -7.87 -8.77
C HIS A 253 21.15 -9.24 -9.43
N HIS A 254 20.97 -10.29 -8.62
CA HIS A 254 20.68 -11.64 -9.11
C HIS A 254 19.36 -11.71 -9.87
N LEU A 255 18.33 -11.04 -9.37
CA LEU A 255 17.02 -10.97 -10.01
C LEU A 255 17.09 -10.20 -11.34
N ASP A 256 17.82 -9.08 -11.36
CA ASP A 256 18.03 -8.27 -12.56
C ASP A 256 18.75 -9.06 -13.67
N GLN A 257 19.81 -9.80 -13.33
CA GLN A 257 20.53 -10.67 -14.26
C GLN A 257 19.64 -11.77 -14.85
N ASN A 258 18.61 -12.19 -14.15
CA ASN A 258 17.67 -13.23 -14.58
C ASN A 258 16.35 -12.68 -15.18
N GLY A 259 16.34 -11.42 -15.63
CA GLY A 259 15.24 -10.87 -16.41
C GLY A 259 14.11 -10.25 -15.59
N ALA A 260 14.33 -9.92 -14.30
CA ALA A 260 13.31 -9.26 -13.49
C ALA A 260 12.88 -7.93 -14.09
N VAL A 261 11.57 -7.67 -14.07
CA VAL A 261 10.97 -6.37 -14.33
C VAL A 261 10.48 -5.83 -12.99
N PHE A 262 11.07 -4.71 -12.60
CA PHE A 262 10.86 -4.15 -11.27
C PHE A 262 9.72 -3.15 -11.22
N GLY A 263 8.98 -3.18 -10.11
CA GLY A 263 8.08 -2.12 -9.67
C GLY A 263 8.51 -1.55 -8.33
N GLU A 264 8.04 -0.35 -8.00
CA GLU A 264 8.39 0.33 -6.76
C GLU A 264 7.23 0.25 -5.75
N LEU A 265 7.55 -0.11 -4.50
CA LEU A 265 6.63 0.02 -3.37
C LEU A 265 7.40 0.52 -2.14
N ALA A 266 6.97 1.64 -1.55
CA ALA A 266 7.63 2.28 -0.40
C ALA A 266 9.14 2.48 -0.61
N GLY A 267 9.53 2.81 -1.84
CA GLY A 267 10.91 2.98 -2.31
C GLY A 267 11.65 1.68 -2.65
N TRP A 268 11.09 0.53 -2.33
CA TRP A 268 11.70 -0.76 -2.66
C TRP A 268 11.49 -1.15 -4.12
N GLU A 269 12.60 -1.49 -4.81
CA GLU A 269 12.54 -2.18 -6.09
C GLU A 269 12.17 -3.64 -5.85
N ARG A 270 11.01 -4.06 -6.38
CA ARG A 270 10.48 -5.42 -6.25
C ARG A 270 10.35 -6.05 -7.62
N ALA A 271 10.87 -7.28 -7.79
CA ALA A 271 10.61 -8.05 -9.00
C ALA A 271 9.11 -8.36 -9.08
N ASN A 272 8.41 -7.76 -10.04
CA ASN A 272 6.98 -7.97 -10.22
C ASN A 272 6.68 -9.13 -11.17
N TRP A 273 7.52 -9.34 -12.17
CA TRP A 273 7.47 -10.45 -13.11
C TRP A 273 8.83 -10.63 -13.79
N PHE A 274 9.02 -11.74 -14.51
CA PHE A 274 10.27 -12.06 -15.22
C PHE A 274 10.04 -12.16 -16.72
N ALA A 275 10.80 -11.37 -17.49
CA ALA A 275 10.76 -11.36 -18.93
C ALA A 275 11.45 -12.60 -19.52
N ASP A 276 10.93 -13.10 -20.64
CA ASP A 276 11.57 -14.15 -21.42
C ASP A 276 12.78 -13.61 -22.21
N ASP A 277 13.63 -14.50 -22.69
CA ASP A 277 14.75 -14.12 -23.56
C ASP A 277 14.23 -13.39 -24.81
N GLY A 278 14.72 -12.16 -25.01
CA GLY A 278 14.32 -11.29 -26.11
C GLY A 278 13.02 -10.52 -25.90
N GLN A 279 12.33 -10.68 -24.78
CA GLN A 279 11.19 -9.86 -24.40
C GLN A 279 11.68 -8.53 -23.81
N GLU A 280 11.06 -7.42 -24.18
CA GLU A 280 11.35 -6.11 -23.58
C GLU A 280 10.99 -6.11 -22.09
N ARG A 281 11.91 -5.59 -21.26
CA ARG A 281 11.81 -5.56 -19.81
C ARG A 281 11.12 -4.29 -19.33
N GLU A 282 9.90 -4.07 -19.84
CA GLU A 282 9.08 -2.90 -19.52
C GLU A 282 7.61 -3.25 -19.41
N TYR A 283 6.84 -2.38 -18.75
CA TYR A 283 5.40 -2.49 -18.65
C TYR A 283 4.73 -1.92 -19.90
N GLN A 284 3.87 -2.72 -20.55
CA GLN A 284 2.91 -2.26 -21.54
C GLN A 284 1.52 -2.33 -20.92
N TYR A 285 1.02 -1.19 -20.47
CA TYR A 285 -0.23 -1.10 -19.73
C TYR A 285 -1.44 -1.32 -20.61
N SER A 286 -2.43 -2.03 -20.08
CA SER A 286 -3.70 -2.30 -20.77
C SER A 286 -4.79 -2.61 -19.73
N TRP A 287 -6.03 -2.25 -20.04
CA TRP A 287 -7.22 -2.73 -19.32
C TRP A 287 -7.59 -4.17 -19.67
N LYS A 288 -6.97 -4.73 -20.71
CA LYS A 288 -7.04 -6.13 -21.11
C LYS A 288 -5.79 -6.87 -20.60
N ARG A 289 -5.54 -8.09 -21.10
CA ARG A 289 -4.33 -8.86 -20.78
C ARG A 289 -3.10 -8.05 -21.14
N GLN A 290 -2.26 -7.81 -20.16
CA GLN A 290 -1.02 -7.01 -20.27
C GLN A 290 0.11 -7.89 -20.84
N ASN A 291 1.25 -7.28 -21.24
CA ASN A 291 2.37 -8.01 -21.83
C ASN A 291 3.05 -9.02 -20.90
N TRP A 292 2.83 -8.93 -19.60
CA TRP A 292 3.36 -9.87 -18.58
C TRP A 292 2.36 -10.98 -18.19
N PHE A 293 1.16 -11.01 -18.75
CA PHE A 293 0.11 -11.96 -18.36
C PHE A 293 0.57 -13.42 -18.46
N GLU A 294 1.18 -13.81 -19.58
CA GLU A 294 1.68 -15.17 -19.80
C GLU A 294 2.93 -15.47 -18.95
N ASN A 295 3.77 -14.48 -18.65
CA ASN A 295 4.91 -14.62 -17.76
C ASN A 295 4.41 -14.98 -16.35
N SER A 296 3.49 -14.19 -15.80
CA SER A 296 2.87 -14.46 -14.50
C SER A 296 2.13 -15.80 -14.46
N ALA A 297 1.49 -16.21 -15.56
CA ALA A 297 0.88 -17.53 -15.67
C ALA A 297 1.89 -18.67 -15.55
N ARG A 298 3.07 -18.55 -16.18
CA ARG A 298 4.14 -19.56 -16.08
C ARG A 298 4.75 -19.61 -14.68
N GLU A 299 4.95 -18.45 -14.06
CA GLU A 299 5.43 -18.33 -12.68
C GLU A 299 4.42 -18.96 -11.70
N HIS A 300 3.14 -18.68 -11.88
CA HIS A 300 2.05 -19.28 -11.10
C HIS A 300 2.05 -20.82 -11.23
N ARG A 301 2.16 -21.34 -12.45
CA ARG A 301 2.26 -22.79 -12.69
C ARG A 301 3.48 -23.39 -12.01
N ALA A 302 4.62 -22.71 -12.00
CA ALA A 302 5.83 -23.19 -11.31
C ALA A 302 5.59 -23.37 -9.81
N ILE A 303 4.90 -22.41 -9.17
CA ILE A 303 4.49 -22.50 -7.76
C ILE A 303 3.52 -23.68 -7.53
N ARG A 304 2.54 -23.89 -8.42
CA ARG A 304 1.52 -24.94 -8.25
C ARG A 304 2.01 -26.36 -8.54
N GLU A 305 2.95 -26.50 -9.47
CA GLU A 305 3.33 -27.81 -10.05
C GLU A 305 4.76 -28.24 -9.71
N ASN A 306 5.66 -27.28 -9.44
CA ASN A 306 7.09 -27.53 -9.23
C ASN A 306 7.61 -26.82 -7.97
N VAL A 307 8.44 -25.80 -8.16
CA VAL A 307 8.96 -24.90 -7.13
C VAL A 307 9.26 -23.53 -7.73
N GLY A 308 8.80 -22.48 -7.03
CA GLY A 308 9.15 -21.11 -7.34
C GLY A 308 9.94 -20.45 -6.22
N MET A 309 10.80 -19.52 -6.57
CA MET A 309 11.55 -18.68 -5.63
C MET A 309 11.25 -17.21 -5.92
N TYR A 310 10.93 -16.44 -4.88
CA TYR A 310 10.63 -15.01 -5.00
C TYR A 310 11.11 -14.21 -3.80
N ASP A 311 11.41 -12.95 -4.05
CA ASP A 311 12.00 -12.02 -3.07
C ASP A 311 10.92 -11.32 -2.25
N MET A 312 10.86 -11.58 -0.95
CA MET A 312 9.99 -10.94 0.03
C MET A 312 10.73 -9.97 0.95
N SER A 313 11.97 -9.59 0.64
CA SER A 313 12.80 -8.75 1.53
C SER A 313 12.21 -7.38 1.83
N SER A 314 11.31 -6.87 0.98
CA SER A 314 10.63 -5.58 1.18
C SER A 314 9.61 -5.59 2.32
N PHE A 315 9.11 -6.77 2.75
CA PHE A 315 8.20 -6.86 3.89
C PHE A 315 8.86 -6.33 5.16
N GLY A 316 8.09 -5.57 5.94
CA GLY A 316 8.57 -5.02 7.21
C GLY A 316 8.92 -6.11 8.21
N LYS A 317 10.08 -5.99 8.84
CA LYS A 317 10.56 -6.89 9.89
C LYS A 317 10.86 -6.05 11.12
N ILE A 318 10.04 -6.22 12.16
CA ILE A 318 10.13 -5.40 13.38
C ILE A 318 10.40 -6.33 14.55
N ARG A 319 11.53 -6.13 15.22
CA ARG A 319 11.88 -6.85 16.45
C ARG A 319 11.23 -6.16 17.65
N VAL A 320 10.63 -6.98 18.51
CA VAL A 320 10.06 -6.57 19.79
C VAL A 320 10.79 -7.35 20.88
N GLU A 321 11.59 -6.67 21.67
CA GLU A 321 12.48 -7.28 22.66
C GLU A 321 12.33 -6.62 24.01
N GLY A 322 12.40 -7.40 25.08
CA GLY A 322 12.34 -6.92 26.44
C GLY A 322 11.56 -7.87 27.36
N ARG A 323 11.70 -7.65 28.67
CA ARG A 323 11.01 -8.50 29.67
C ARG A 323 9.48 -8.46 29.55
N ASP A 324 8.93 -7.36 29.02
CA ASP A 324 7.48 -7.16 28.89
C ASP A 324 6.99 -7.44 27.46
N ALA A 325 7.84 -7.98 26.55
CA ALA A 325 7.50 -8.20 25.14
C ALA A 325 6.28 -9.12 24.95
N GLU A 326 6.20 -10.23 25.71
CA GLU A 326 5.05 -11.13 25.67
C GLU A 326 3.75 -10.44 26.13
N ALA A 327 3.79 -9.72 27.24
CA ALA A 327 2.63 -9.00 27.77
C ALA A 327 2.20 -7.87 26.84
N PHE A 328 3.14 -7.14 26.25
CA PHE A 328 2.87 -6.10 25.27
C PHE A 328 2.19 -6.67 24.02
N LEU A 329 2.78 -7.70 23.42
CA LEU A 329 2.21 -8.30 22.22
C LEU A 329 0.85 -8.96 22.50
N ASN A 330 0.64 -9.54 23.69
CA ASN A 330 -0.67 -10.03 24.11
C ASN A 330 -1.70 -8.89 24.25
N HIS A 331 -1.28 -7.66 24.57
CA HIS A 331 -2.18 -6.51 24.64
C HIS A 331 -2.64 -6.06 23.26
N ILE A 332 -1.72 -6.01 22.26
CA ILE A 332 -2.02 -5.44 20.94
C ILE A 332 -2.48 -6.48 19.89
N CYS A 333 -2.10 -7.74 20.02
CA CYS A 333 -2.50 -8.80 19.08
C CYS A 333 -3.83 -9.45 19.47
N GLY A 334 -4.66 -9.79 18.49
CA GLY A 334 -5.87 -10.58 18.71
C GLY A 334 -5.57 -12.01 19.16
N ALA A 335 -4.50 -12.63 18.67
CA ALA A 335 -4.08 -13.98 19.04
C ALA A 335 -3.29 -14.02 20.36
N ASN A 336 -3.12 -15.24 20.92
CA ASN A 336 -2.27 -15.48 22.09
C ASN A 336 -0.80 -15.56 21.70
N MET A 337 0.04 -14.73 22.32
CA MET A 337 1.48 -14.66 22.10
C MET A 337 2.30 -15.48 23.09
N SER A 338 1.67 -16.07 24.13
CA SER A 338 2.31 -17.00 25.07
C SER A 338 2.47 -18.37 24.42
N VAL A 339 3.39 -18.49 23.49
CA VAL A 339 3.69 -19.69 22.70
C VAL A 339 5.16 -20.09 22.86
N PRO A 340 5.56 -21.33 22.57
CA PRO A 340 6.98 -21.71 22.61
C PRO A 340 7.84 -20.91 21.62
N ALA A 341 9.13 -20.75 21.94
CA ALA A 341 10.12 -20.23 20.99
C ALA A 341 10.11 -21.07 19.70
N GLY A 342 10.31 -20.42 18.55
CA GLY A 342 10.17 -21.01 17.21
C GLY A 342 8.73 -21.10 16.71
N LYS A 343 7.71 -20.76 17.49
CA LYS A 343 6.32 -20.75 17.02
C LYS A 343 6.01 -19.45 16.27
N ILE A 344 5.33 -19.58 15.13
CA ILE A 344 4.80 -18.47 14.32
C ILE A 344 3.29 -18.38 14.57
N VAL A 345 2.78 -17.19 14.81
CA VAL A 345 1.36 -16.89 15.04
C VAL A 345 0.92 -15.85 14.01
N TYR A 346 -0.08 -16.17 13.22
CA TYR A 346 -0.79 -15.21 12.37
C TYR A 346 -1.84 -14.49 13.20
N THR A 347 -1.87 -13.17 13.15
CA THR A 347 -2.75 -12.35 13.98
C THR A 347 -2.93 -10.95 13.41
N GLN A 348 -3.95 -10.25 13.88
CA GLN A 348 -4.22 -8.85 13.58
C GLN A 348 -3.99 -7.98 14.82
N PHE A 349 -3.55 -6.73 14.62
CA PHE A 349 -3.75 -5.64 15.57
C PHE A 349 -5.13 -5.08 15.31
N LEU A 350 -5.88 -4.77 16.36
CA LEU A 350 -7.26 -4.30 16.26
C LEU A 350 -7.41 -2.95 16.95
N ASN A 351 -8.34 -2.13 16.45
CA ASN A 351 -8.84 -0.96 17.15
C ASN A 351 -10.01 -1.33 18.09
N GLU A 352 -10.50 -0.39 18.87
CA GLU A 352 -11.57 -0.62 19.86
C GLU A 352 -12.91 -1.07 19.23
N ARG A 353 -13.10 -0.84 17.93
CA ARG A 353 -14.26 -1.29 17.14
C ARG A 353 -14.10 -2.70 16.55
N ALA A 354 -12.97 -3.38 16.81
CA ALA A 354 -12.53 -4.62 16.17
C ALA A 354 -12.22 -4.49 14.67
N GLY A 355 -11.95 -3.27 14.19
CA GLY A 355 -11.36 -3.01 12.88
C GLY A 355 -9.88 -3.40 12.87
N ILE A 356 -9.37 -3.74 11.70
CA ILE A 356 -8.03 -4.29 11.55
C ILE A 356 -7.01 -3.16 11.32
N GLU A 357 -6.14 -2.91 12.28
CA GLU A 357 -5.05 -1.91 12.18
C GLU A 357 -3.80 -2.45 11.49
N ALA A 358 -3.52 -3.74 11.64
CA ALA A 358 -2.43 -4.43 10.95
C ALA A 358 -2.71 -5.92 10.81
N ASP A 359 -2.20 -6.52 9.74
CA ASP A 359 -2.29 -7.95 9.46
C ASP A 359 -0.86 -8.52 9.42
N VAL A 360 -0.51 -9.33 10.42
CA VAL A 360 0.89 -9.66 10.70
C VAL A 360 1.10 -11.13 11.03
N THR A 361 2.35 -11.59 10.85
CA THR A 361 2.83 -12.80 11.51
C THR A 361 3.80 -12.43 12.62
N VAL A 362 3.68 -13.09 13.77
CA VAL A 362 4.54 -12.89 14.94
C VAL A 362 5.26 -14.18 15.26
N THR A 363 6.57 -14.16 15.20
CA THR A 363 7.43 -15.31 15.52
C THR A 363 8.08 -15.09 16.88
N ARG A 364 7.89 -16.00 17.82
CA ARG A 364 8.64 -15.98 19.09
C ARG A 364 10.04 -16.50 18.85
N LEU A 365 11.06 -15.63 18.95
CA LEU A 365 12.47 -16.00 18.76
C LEU A 365 13.12 -16.57 20.03
N SER A 366 12.77 -16.01 21.19
CA SER A 366 13.24 -16.43 22.51
C SER A 366 12.20 -16.10 23.60
N GLU A 367 12.58 -16.26 24.86
CA GLU A 367 11.70 -15.90 25.99
C GLU A 367 11.28 -14.43 25.96
N THR A 368 12.18 -13.54 25.49
CA THR A 368 12.01 -12.08 25.55
C THR A 368 12.10 -11.40 24.19
N ALA A 369 12.14 -12.16 23.09
CA ALA A 369 12.31 -11.60 21.75
C ALA A 369 11.29 -12.18 20.75
N TYR A 370 10.68 -11.29 19.97
CA TYR A 370 9.73 -11.61 18.91
C TYR A 370 10.10 -10.89 17.62
N LEU A 371 9.72 -11.46 16.50
CA LEU A 371 9.78 -10.84 15.17
C LEU A 371 8.36 -10.68 14.65
N VAL A 372 7.96 -9.45 14.35
CA VAL A 372 6.71 -9.09 13.67
C VAL A 372 7.04 -8.85 12.20
N VAL A 373 6.33 -9.55 11.31
CA VAL A 373 6.43 -9.34 9.85
C VAL A 373 5.13 -8.73 9.36
N THR A 374 5.25 -7.63 8.62
CA THR A 374 4.15 -6.78 8.17
C THR A 374 4.30 -6.40 6.69
N PRO A 375 3.24 -5.93 5.99
CA PRO A 375 3.38 -5.47 4.61
C PRO A 375 4.36 -4.31 4.46
N ALA A 376 5.02 -4.23 3.30
CA ALA A 376 6.03 -3.20 3.02
C ALA A 376 5.47 -1.77 3.08
N ALA A 377 4.23 -1.58 2.61
CA ALA A 377 3.59 -0.28 2.56
C ALA A 377 3.23 0.28 3.94
N THR A 378 2.85 -0.59 4.88
CA THR A 378 2.35 -0.19 6.21
C THR A 378 3.39 -0.27 7.31
N ARG A 379 4.62 -0.74 7.00
CA ARG A 379 5.69 -0.96 8.00
C ARG A 379 5.86 0.19 8.98
N LEU A 380 5.89 1.46 8.51
CA LEU A 380 6.06 2.62 9.38
C LEU A 380 4.81 2.90 10.23
N ALA A 381 3.63 2.74 9.65
CA ALA A 381 2.35 2.88 10.36
C ALA A 381 2.24 1.86 11.49
N ASP A 382 2.55 0.59 11.20
CA ASP A 382 2.48 -0.51 12.16
C ASP A 382 3.51 -0.37 13.28
N GLU A 383 4.76 0.03 12.95
CA GLU A 383 5.79 0.35 13.95
C GLU A 383 5.35 1.51 14.84
N THR A 384 4.79 2.56 14.25
CA THR A 384 4.31 3.74 14.97
C THR A 384 3.15 3.37 15.89
N TRP A 385 2.21 2.57 15.41
CA TRP A 385 1.10 2.07 16.21
C TRP A 385 1.58 1.25 17.40
N MET A 386 2.53 0.33 17.19
CA MET A 386 3.16 -0.43 18.28
C MET A 386 3.83 0.48 19.30
N ARG A 387 4.61 1.49 18.87
CA ARG A 387 5.30 2.43 19.78
C ARG A 387 4.31 3.21 20.64
N ARG A 388 3.19 3.67 20.07
CA ARG A 388 2.14 4.41 20.79
C ARG A 388 1.44 3.56 21.86
N HIS A 389 1.32 2.26 21.62
CA HIS A 389 0.68 1.32 22.56
C HIS A 389 1.65 0.65 23.54
N ALA A 390 2.95 0.92 23.45
CA ALA A 390 3.94 0.36 24.35
C ALA A 390 3.77 0.86 25.80
N GLY A 391 3.40 2.15 25.98
CA GLY A 391 3.27 2.76 27.29
C GLY A 391 4.59 2.67 28.09
N ASP A 392 4.50 2.40 29.38
CA ASP A 392 5.66 2.27 30.28
C ASP A 392 6.28 0.86 30.30
N ARG A 393 5.89 -0.02 29.37
CA ARG A 393 6.40 -1.40 29.28
C ARG A 393 7.86 -1.41 28.88
N ASN A 394 8.63 -2.29 29.48
CA ASN A 394 10.04 -2.49 29.14
C ASN A 394 10.16 -3.31 27.84
N VAL A 395 9.98 -2.62 26.71
CA VAL A 395 10.10 -3.17 25.36
C VAL A 395 10.90 -2.24 24.47
N VAL A 396 11.72 -2.83 23.60
CA VAL A 396 12.43 -2.14 22.52
C VAL A 396 11.83 -2.62 21.20
N ILE A 397 11.37 -1.67 20.38
CA ILE A 397 10.77 -1.92 19.06
C ILE A 397 11.76 -1.40 18.03
N THR A 398 12.28 -2.29 17.18
CA THR A 398 13.35 -1.97 16.23
C THR A 398 12.99 -2.46 14.83
N ASP A 399 12.97 -1.55 13.86
CA ASP A 399 12.90 -1.91 12.44
C ASP A 399 14.22 -2.55 11.99
N VAL A 400 14.17 -3.83 11.62
CA VAL A 400 15.30 -4.61 11.11
C VAL A 400 15.10 -5.00 9.65
N THR A 401 14.17 -4.34 8.94
CA THR A 401 13.80 -4.68 7.56
C THR A 401 15.01 -4.75 6.62
N ALA A 402 15.91 -3.79 6.72
CA ALA A 402 17.06 -3.71 5.82
C ALA A 402 18.22 -4.68 6.19
N SER A 403 18.19 -5.29 7.37
CA SER A 403 19.28 -6.17 7.84
C SER A 403 19.13 -7.61 7.35
N GLU A 404 17.92 -8.04 7.01
CA GLU A 404 17.63 -9.41 6.59
C GLU A 404 16.99 -9.43 5.20
N GLY A 405 17.56 -10.18 4.25
CA GLY A 405 16.90 -10.60 3.03
C GLY A 405 15.91 -11.75 3.30
N VAL A 406 14.86 -11.85 2.50
CA VAL A 406 13.88 -12.93 2.61
C VAL A 406 13.61 -13.51 1.24
N LEU A 407 13.94 -14.81 1.04
CA LEU A 407 13.55 -15.57 -0.13
C LEU A 407 12.44 -16.55 0.25
N ALA A 408 11.34 -16.53 -0.48
CA ALA A 408 10.33 -17.57 -0.37
C ALA A 408 10.61 -18.67 -1.41
N VAL A 409 10.67 -19.93 -0.96
CA VAL A 409 10.81 -21.12 -1.78
C VAL A 409 9.55 -21.95 -1.59
N MET A 410 8.66 -21.96 -2.59
CA MET A 410 7.31 -22.51 -2.47
C MET A 410 6.97 -23.45 -3.64
N GLY A 411 6.20 -24.50 -3.35
CA GLY A 411 5.71 -25.46 -4.33
C GLY A 411 5.92 -26.92 -3.92
N PRO A 412 5.35 -27.89 -4.65
CA PRO A 412 5.43 -29.32 -4.30
C PRO A 412 6.86 -29.87 -4.19
N ASN A 413 7.81 -29.32 -4.95
CA ASN A 413 9.21 -29.72 -4.91
C ASN A 413 10.06 -28.89 -3.93
N ALA A 414 9.48 -27.92 -3.20
CA ALA A 414 10.23 -27.06 -2.28
C ALA A 414 11.02 -27.87 -1.21
N ARG A 415 10.41 -28.90 -0.62
CA ARG A 415 11.08 -29.75 0.36
C ARG A 415 12.29 -30.48 -0.22
N LYS A 416 12.18 -31.00 -1.45
CA LYS A 416 13.29 -31.68 -2.13
C LYS A 416 14.46 -30.74 -2.35
N LEU A 417 14.18 -29.53 -2.80
CA LEU A 417 15.20 -28.50 -2.98
C LEU A 417 15.86 -28.13 -1.65
N MET A 418 15.07 -27.84 -0.62
CA MET A 418 15.62 -27.48 0.69
C MET A 418 16.49 -28.59 1.29
N GLN A 419 16.08 -29.85 1.13
CA GLN A 419 16.84 -31.01 1.59
C GLN A 419 18.13 -31.24 0.78
N ALA A 420 18.17 -30.82 -0.49
CA ALA A 420 19.36 -30.93 -1.33
C ALA A 420 20.48 -29.94 -0.93
N VAL A 421 20.11 -28.79 -0.37
CA VAL A 421 21.05 -27.69 -0.04
C VAL A 421 21.38 -27.58 1.45
N SER A 422 20.75 -28.40 2.29
CA SER A 422 20.85 -28.29 3.75
C SER A 422 20.98 -29.65 4.41
N PRO A 423 21.82 -29.80 5.46
CA PRO A 423 21.89 -31.02 6.27
C PRO A 423 20.71 -31.15 7.24
N ASN A 424 19.90 -30.09 7.44
CA ASN A 424 18.79 -30.08 8.37
C ASN A 424 17.60 -30.90 7.84
N ASP A 425 16.77 -31.39 8.77
CA ASP A 425 15.55 -32.15 8.44
C ASP A 425 14.35 -31.22 8.22
N PHE A 426 13.75 -31.24 7.03
CA PHE A 426 12.55 -30.50 6.64
C PHE A 426 11.27 -31.33 6.68
N SER A 427 11.27 -32.47 7.39
CA SER A 427 10.05 -33.26 7.60
C SER A 427 9.01 -32.51 8.42
N ASN A 428 7.76 -32.96 8.35
CA ASN A 428 6.66 -32.40 9.14
C ASN A 428 6.85 -32.62 10.65
N ASP A 429 7.60 -33.64 11.05
CA ASP A 429 7.82 -33.97 12.46
C ASP A 429 8.81 -32.98 13.10
N VAL A 430 9.83 -32.55 12.36
CA VAL A 430 10.89 -31.64 12.85
C VAL A 430 10.53 -30.18 12.56
N ASN A 431 9.97 -29.91 11.39
CA ASN A 431 9.61 -28.56 10.94
C ASN A 431 8.14 -28.45 10.53
N PRO A 432 7.19 -28.52 11.48
CA PRO A 432 5.76 -28.45 11.20
C PRO A 432 5.34 -27.03 10.75
N PHE A 433 4.22 -26.94 10.03
CA PHE A 433 3.65 -25.65 9.58
C PHE A 433 3.41 -24.69 10.76
N GLY A 434 3.79 -23.42 10.58
CA GLY A 434 3.71 -22.39 11.61
C GLY A 434 4.85 -22.45 12.62
N THR A 435 6.03 -22.92 12.20
CA THR A 435 7.25 -22.91 13.01
C THR A 435 8.43 -22.28 12.27
N ALA A 436 9.37 -21.77 13.04
CA ALA A 436 10.63 -21.23 12.59
C ALA A 436 11.81 -21.97 13.24
N GLN A 437 12.89 -22.14 12.49
CA GLN A 437 14.14 -22.72 12.99
C GLN A 437 15.35 -22.13 12.28
N GLU A 438 16.49 -22.15 12.92
CA GLU A 438 17.78 -21.85 12.29
C GLU A 438 18.30 -23.10 11.56
N ILE A 439 18.85 -22.89 10.39
CA ILE A 439 19.36 -23.95 9.49
C ILE A 439 20.65 -23.52 8.80
N GLU A 440 21.35 -24.50 8.26
CA GLU A 440 22.44 -24.30 7.32
C GLU A 440 21.94 -24.42 5.88
N ILE A 441 22.36 -23.52 4.98
CA ILE A 441 22.17 -23.62 3.53
C ILE A 441 23.52 -23.40 2.86
N GLY A 442 24.06 -24.40 2.20
CA GLY A 442 25.43 -24.35 1.70
C GLY A 442 26.42 -24.07 2.83
N MET A 443 27.14 -22.96 2.76
CA MET A 443 28.06 -22.49 3.80
C MET A 443 27.45 -21.37 4.66
N GLY A 444 26.19 -21.04 4.46
CA GLY A 444 25.51 -19.95 5.15
C GLY A 444 24.55 -20.42 6.24
N LEU A 445 24.21 -19.51 7.14
CA LEU A 445 23.18 -19.69 8.17
C LEU A 445 21.94 -18.85 7.82
N ALA A 446 20.78 -19.45 7.99
CA ALA A 446 19.50 -18.78 7.77
C ALA A 446 18.47 -19.20 8.82
N ARG A 447 17.46 -18.38 9.02
CA ARG A 447 16.24 -18.76 9.76
C ARG A 447 15.14 -19.02 8.74
N VAL A 448 14.52 -20.20 8.82
CA VAL A 448 13.37 -20.51 7.95
C VAL A 448 12.06 -20.45 8.73
N HIS A 449 11.07 -19.87 8.08
CA HIS A 449 9.69 -19.83 8.56
C HIS A 449 8.86 -20.72 7.66
N ARG A 450 8.24 -21.75 8.22
CA ARG A 450 7.33 -22.62 7.47
C ARG A 450 5.92 -22.03 7.46
N VAL A 451 5.72 -21.09 6.60
CA VAL A 451 4.46 -20.38 6.31
C VAL A 451 4.29 -20.25 4.80
N SER A 452 3.12 -19.83 4.33
CA SER A 452 2.88 -19.64 2.91
C SER A 452 1.82 -18.56 2.69
N TYR A 453 2.11 -17.61 1.82
CA TYR A 453 1.14 -16.63 1.31
C TYR A 453 0.63 -16.98 -0.10
N VAL A 454 1.21 -18.00 -0.74
CA VAL A 454 0.78 -18.49 -2.05
C VAL A 454 -0.04 -19.79 -1.97
N GLY A 455 -0.16 -20.37 -0.77
CA GLY A 455 -1.00 -21.55 -0.53
C GLY A 455 -0.35 -22.89 -0.85
N GLU A 456 0.98 -22.94 -1.00
CA GLU A 456 1.74 -24.18 -1.26
C GLU A 456 2.70 -24.51 -0.11
N LEU A 457 3.22 -25.74 -0.11
CA LEU A 457 4.34 -26.16 0.73
C LEU A 457 5.54 -25.26 0.50
N GLY A 458 6.20 -24.81 1.55
CA GLY A 458 7.46 -24.09 1.41
C GLY A 458 7.91 -23.36 2.65
N TRP A 459 8.91 -22.53 2.47
CA TRP A 459 9.58 -21.78 3.51
C TRP A 459 9.93 -20.37 3.04
N GLU A 460 9.81 -19.43 3.94
CA GLU A 460 10.45 -18.12 3.86
C GLU A 460 11.81 -18.20 4.54
N ILE A 461 12.87 -17.86 3.84
CA ILE A 461 14.26 -17.98 4.25
C ILE A 461 14.78 -16.59 4.60
N TYR A 462 14.95 -16.33 5.88
CA TYR A 462 15.48 -15.07 6.43
C TYR A 462 16.99 -15.20 6.58
N VAL A 463 17.73 -14.33 5.93
CA VAL A 463 19.21 -14.38 5.87
C VAL A 463 19.81 -12.98 6.04
N GLY A 464 20.93 -12.88 6.75
CA GLY A 464 21.70 -11.65 6.81
C GLY A 464 22.10 -11.17 5.41
N ALA A 465 22.07 -9.85 5.20
CA ALA A 465 22.36 -9.26 3.90
C ALA A 465 23.76 -9.62 3.35
N ASP A 466 24.72 -9.92 4.23
CA ASP A 466 26.09 -10.34 3.92
C ASP A 466 26.19 -11.75 3.33
N GLN A 467 25.25 -12.66 3.66
CA GLN A 467 25.21 -14.04 3.19
C GLN A 467 24.17 -14.26 2.09
N ALA A 468 23.36 -13.25 1.81
CA ALA A 468 22.21 -13.38 0.91
C ALA A 468 22.57 -13.86 -0.49
N GLY A 469 23.65 -13.32 -1.09
CA GLY A 469 24.12 -13.74 -2.40
C GLY A 469 24.47 -15.23 -2.46
N HIS A 470 25.25 -15.73 -1.48
CA HIS A 470 25.62 -17.15 -1.39
C HIS A 470 24.39 -18.06 -1.25
N ILE A 471 23.42 -17.68 -0.42
CA ILE A 471 22.18 -18.44 -0.23
C ILE A 471 21.37 -18.47 -1.53
N PHE A 472 21.25 -17.34 -2.22
CA PHE A 472 20.55 -17.26 -3.51
C PHE A 472 21.19 -18.20 -4.53
N GLU A 473 22.51 -18.11 -4.73
CA GLU A 473 23.26 -18.92 -5.70
C GLU A 473 23.13 -20.42 -5.38
N THR A 474 23.27 -20.79 -4.10
CA THR A 474 23.12 -22.19 -3.66
C THR A 474 21.74 -22.75 -3.99
N LEU A 475 20.67 -21.97 -3.72
CA LEU A 475 19.30 -22.37 -4.04
C LEU A 475 19.04 -22.39 -5.54
N TRP A 476 19.57 -21.40 -6.27
CA TRP A 476 19.41 -21.28 -7.71
C TRP A 476 20.04 -22.45 -8.46
N ASP A 477 21.28 -22.77 -8.14
CA ASP A 477 22.04 -23.85 -8.79
C ASP A 477 21.41 -25.23 -8.56
N ALA A 478 21.12 -25.55 -7.29
CA ALA A 478 20.46 -26.82 -6.95
C ALA A 478 19.00 -26.89 -7.46
N GLY A 479 18.36 -25.74 -7.56
CA GLY A 479 16.97 -25.63 -7.97
C GLY A 479 16.72 -26.02 -9.44
N GLN A 480 17.72 -25.95 -10.30
CA GLN A 480 17.60 -26.31 -11.71
C GLN A 480 17.16 -27.77 -11.87
N ASP A 481 17.69 -28.70 -11.05
CA ASP A 481 17.32 -30.11 -11.05
C ASP A 481 15.89 -30.37 -10.53
N HIS A 482 15.27 -29.37 -9.88
CA HIS A 482 13.93 -29.44 -9.30
C HIS A 482 12.88 -28.61 -10.07
N GLY A 483 13.27 -28.01 -11.20
CA GLY A 483 12.38 -27.15 -12.01
C GLY A 483 12.10 -25.79 -11.37
N LEU A 484 13.05 -25.25 -10.60
CA LEU A 484 12.94 -23.93 -9.97
C LEU A 484 12.75 -22.84 -11.02
N LYS A 485 11.81 -21.94 -10.74
CA LYS A 485 11.62 -20.68 -11.46
C LYS A 485 11.68 -19.50 -10.51
N LEU A 486 12.29 -18.40 -10.98
CA LEU A 486 12.10 -17.11 -10.33
C LEU A 486 10.69 -16.61 -10.61
N CYS A 487 10.07 -16.02 -9.61
CA CYS A 487 8.68 -15.58 -9.65
C CYS A 487 8.57 -14.17 -9.07
N GLY A 488 7.61 -13.39 -9.58
CA GLY A 488 7.41 -12.01 -9.15
C GLY A 488 6.16 -11.80 -8.30
N MET A 489 5.93 -10.55 -7.92
CA MET A 489 4.80 -10.17 -7.05
C MET A 489 3.44 -10.36 -7.74
N HIS A 490 3.36 -10.28 -9.07
CA HIS A 490 2.10 -10.55 -9.80
C HIS A 490 1.68 -12.02 -9.67
N MET A 491 2.64 -12.95 -9.71
CA MET A 491 2.38 -14.36 -9.40
C MET A 491 1.91 -14.53 -7.95
N MET A 492 2.55 -13.87 -6.99
CA MET A 492 2.17 -13.97 -5.58
C MET A 492 0.72 -13.52 -5.37
N ASP A 493 0.32 -12.39 -5.97
CA ASP A 493 -1.05 -11.87 -5.88
C ASP A 493 -2.07 -12.83 -6.51
N SER A 494 -1.78 -13.35 -7.71
CA SER A 494 -2.61 -14.36 -8.36
C SER A 494 -2.77 -15.63 -7.52
N CYS A 495 -1.70 -16.11 -6.88
CA CYS A 495 -1.76 -17.29 -6.01
C CYS A 495 -2.52 -17.04 -4.71
N ARG A 496 -2.32 -15.89 -4.04
CA ARG A 496 -2.95 -15.58 -2.75
C ARG A 496 -4.46 -15.44 -2.90
N ILE A 497 -4.94 -14.82 -4.00
CA ILE A 497 -6.36 -14.57 -4.21
C ILE A 497 -7.13 -15.88 -4.46
N GLU A 498 -6.54 -16.86 -5.17
CA GLU A 498 -7.12 -18.20 -5.30
C GLU A 498 -7.31 -18.89 -3.95
N LYS A 499 -6.42 -18.59 -3.01
CA LYS A 499 -6.42 -19.10 -1.64
C LYS A 499 -7.31 -18.27 -0.70
N ALA A 500 -7.92 -17.21 -1.22
CA ALA A 500 -8.67 -16.23 -0.44
C ALA A 500 -7.85 -15.67 0.75
N PHE A 501 -6.53 -15.52 0.62
CA PHE A 501 -5.70 -14.82 1.58
C PHE A 501 -5.89 -13.31 1.40
N ARG A 502 -6.14 -12.61 2.51
CA ARG A 502 -6.46 -11.17 2.51
C ARG A 502 -5.21 -10.35 2.26
N HIS A 503 -5.41 -9.21 1.62
CA HIS A 503 -4.40 -8.19 1.41
C HIS A 503 -4.80 -6.95 2.21
N PHE A 504 -3.97 -6.57 3.18
CA PHE A 504 -4.22 -5.38 3.99
C PHE A 504 -4.13 -4.11 3.13
N GLY A 505 -5.07 -3.19 3.34
CA GLY A 505 -5.25 -1.98 2.53
C GLY A 505 -6.17 -2.18 1.31
N HIS A 506 -6.59 -3.42 1.04
CA HIS A 506 -7.55 -3.75 -0.01
C HIS A 506 -8.73 -4.57 0.54
N ASP A 507 -8.46 -5.82 0.94
CA ASP A 507 -9.51 -6.73 1.44
C ASP A 507 -9.87 -6.48 2.90
N ILE A 508 -8.96 -5.91 3.65
CA ILE A 508 -9.09 -5.62 5.07
C ILE A 508 -8.44 -4.29 5.41
N THR A 509 -9.16 -3.47 6.16
CA THR A 509 -8.77 -2.12 6.57
C THR A 509 -9.17 -1.85 8.01
N THR A 510 -8.96 -0.63 8.49
CA THR A 510 -9.35 -0.20 9.85
C THR A 510 -10.86 -0.17 10.09
N GLU A 511 -11.68 -0.27 9.03
CA GLU A 511 -13.15 -0.36 9.10
C GLU A 511 -13.65 -1.80 9.15
N ASP A 512 -12.84 -2.76 8.68
CA ASP A 512 -13.28 -4.13 8.51
C ASP A 512 -13.19 -4.92 9.81
N ASN A 513 -14.34 -5.40 10.29
CA ASN A 513 -14.39 -6.25 11.46
C ASN A 513 -13.73 -7.61 11.19
N VAL A 514 -12.84 -8.03 12.08
CA VAL A 514 -12.06 -9.26 11.92
C VAL A 514 -12.94 -10.53 11.75
N ILE A 515 -14.17 -10.53 12.28
CA ILE A 515 -15.13 -11.64 12.11
C ILE A 515 -15.77 -11.59 10.72
N ALA A 516 -16.17 -10.39 10.25
CA ALA A 516 -16.71 -10.18 8.92
C ALA A 516 -15.69 -10.53 7.83
N ALA A 517 -14.41 -10.21 8.06
CA ALA A 517 -13.29 -10.57 7.21
C ALA A 517 -13.00 -12.08 7.15
N GLY A 518 -13.67 -12.89 7.99
CA GLY A 518 -13.44 -14.34 8.07
C GLY A 518 -12.14 -14.73 8.78
N LEU A 519 -11.54 -13.81 9.54
CA LEU A 519 -10.27 -13.97 10.26
C LEU A 519 -10.45 -14.29 11.76
N GLY A 520 -11.67 -14.58 12.19
CA GLY A 520 -11.97 -14.91 13.59
C GLY A 520 -11.18 -16.09 14.18
N PHE A 521 -10.59 -16.96 13.33
CA PHE A 521 -9.70 -18.03 13.76
C PHE A 521 -8.34 -17.52 14.27
N ALA A 522 -7.92 -16.32 13.84
CA ALA A 522 -6.68 -15.67 14.25
C ALA A 522 -6.83 -14.83 15.52
N VAL A 523 -8.01 -14.85 16.16
CA VAL A 523 -8.30 -14.11 17.39
C VAL A 523 -8.62 -15.10 18.53
N SER A 524 -7.90 -14.95 19.65
CA SER A 524 -8.11 -15.76 20.85
C SER A 524 -9.13 -15.12 21.80
N THR A 525 -10.39 -15.45 21.67
CA THR A 525 -11.45 -14.95 22.57
C THR A 525 -11.33 -15.46 24.01
N LYS A 526 -10.41 -16.39 24.27
CA LYS A 526 -10.09 -16.91 25.63
C LYS A 526 -9.16 -15.98 26.41
N LYS A 527 -8.48 -15.05 25.76
CA LYS A 527 -7.66 -14.04 26.43
C LYS A 527 -8.53 -13.13 27.28
N GLU A 528 -8.02 -12.72 28.42
CA GLU A 528 -8.75 -11.85 29.35
C GLU A 528 -8.91 -10.43 28.79
N ALA A 529 -7.86 -9.90 28.11
CA ALA A 529 -7.86 -8.57 27.53
C ALA A 529 -6.99 -8.49 26.27
N PHE A 530 -7.40 -7.68 25.32
CA PHE A 530 -6.65 -7.14 24.19
C PHE A 530 -7.47 -6.02 23.56
N ILE A 531 -6.87 -5.13 22.79
CA ILE A 531 -7.56 -4.02 22.14
C ILE A 531 -8.64 -4.58 21.19
N GLY A 532 -9.87 -4.03 21.29
CA GLY A 532 -11.01 -4.45 20.46
C GLY A 532 -11.73 -5.74 20.90
N ARG A 533 -11.32 -6.39 22.00
CA ARG A 533 -11.89 -7.66 22.45
C ARG A 533 -13.41 -7.63 22.60
N ASP A 534 -13.94 -6.62 23.23
CA ASP A 534 -15.37 -6.54 23.51
C ASP A 534 -16.20 -6.39 22.23
N ALA A 535 -15.68 -5.63 21.25
CA ALA A 535 -16.31 -5.53 19.94
C ALA A 535 -16.27 -6.87 19.17
N VAL A 536 -15.14 -7.61 19.22
CA VAL A 536 -15.04 -8.95 18.65
C VAL A 536 -16.06 -9.88 19.27
N LEU A 537 -16.23 -9.88 20.60
CA LEU A 537 -17.18 -10.75 21.29
C LEU A 537 -18.63 -10.40 20.91
N ARG A 538 -18.97 -9.11 20.85
CA ARG A 538 -20.30 -8.65 20.39
C ARG A 538 -20.61 -9.14 18.99
N THR A 539 -19.68 -8.94 18.05
CA THR A 539 -19.88 -9.40 16.65
C THR A 539 -19.98 -10.92 16.55
N LYS A 540 -19.21 -11.65 17.38
CA LYS A 540 -19.28 -13.12 17.40
C LYS A 540 -20.62 -13.63 17.94
N GLU A 541 -21.21 -12.95 18.92
CA GLU A 541 -22.51 -13.30 19.51
C GLU A 541 -23.67 -12.96 18.58
N ASN A 542 -23.68 -11.76 17.99
CA ASN A 542 -24.78 -11.25 17.18
C ASN A 542 -24.71 -11.69 15.71
N GLY A 543 -23.55 -12.17 15.24
CA GLY A 543 -23.22 -12.35 13.84
C GLY A 543 -22.72 -11.03 13.20
N PRO A 544 -21.95 -11.12 12.12
CA PRO A 544 -21.50 -9.95 11.37
C PRO A 544 -22.59 -9.44 10.42
N ASP A 545 -22.62 -8.13 10.18
CA ASP A 545 -23.54 -7.49 9.23
C ASP A 545 -23.16 -7.74 7.76
N SER A 546 -21.89 -8.07 7.50
CA SER A 546 -21.37 -8.42 6.18
C SER A 546 -20.35 -9.57 6.28
N ARG A 547 -20.08 -10.23 5.16
CA ARG A 547 -19.07 -11.30 5.07
C ARG A 547 -18.22 -11.12 3.84
N MET A 548 -16.92 -11.34 4.00
CA MET A 548 -16.01 -11.51 2.88
C MET A 548 -16.36 -12.78 2.09
N VAL A 549 -16.58 -12.61 0.78
CA VAL A 549 -16.90 -13.66 -0.18
C VAL A 549 -15.86 -13.66 -1.29
N GLN A 550 -15.44 -14.84 -1.71
CA GLN A 550 -14.60 -15.03 -2.89
C GLN A 550 -15.50 -15.34 -4.10
N PHE A 551 -15.20 -14.71 -5.24
CA PHE A 551 -15.92 -14.86 -6.49
C PHE A 551 -14.97 -15.37 -7.58
N LEU A 552 -15.43 -16.32 -8.40
CA LEU A 552 -14.77 -16.73 -9.65
C LEU A 552 -15.74 -16.41 -10.79
N LEU A 553 -15.28 -15.65 -11.77
CA LEU A 553 -16.07 -15.40 -12.99
C LEU A 553 -16.25 -16.70 -13.78
N ASN A 554 -17.48 -16.95 -14.25
CA ASN A 554 -17.78 -18.12 -15.05
C ASN A 554 -17.27 -18.00 -16.49
N ASP A 555 -17.10 -16.75 -16.98
CA ASP A 555 -16.40 -16.46 -18.23
C ASP A 555 -14.91 -16.22 -17.92
N PRO A 556 -13.96 -16.95 -18.56
CA PRO A 556 -12.54 -16.82 -18.29
C PRO A 556 -11.88 -15.61 -18.96
N GLU A 557 -12.56 -14.88 -19.84
CA GLU A 557 -11.91 -13.81 -20.62
C GLU A 557 -11.80 -12.47 -19.87
N PRO A 558 -12.83 -11.99 -19.11
CA PRO A 558 -12.71 -10.73 -18.37
C PRO A 558 -11.66 -10.80 -17.26
N LEU A 559 -11.02 -9.64 -17.00
CA LEU A 559 -10.13 -9.45 -15.86
C LEU A 559 -10.85 -8.72 -14.73
N LEU A 560 -10.43 -8.96 -13.51
CA LEU A 560 -10.84 -8.24 -12.31
C LEU A 560 -9.63 -7.57 -11.68
N TYR A 561 -9.85 -6.38 -11.13
CA TYR A 561 -8.83 -5.60 -10.44
C TYR A 561 -9.28 -5.24 -9.02
N HIS A 562 -10.23 -4.35 -8.90
CA HIS A 562 -10.92 -3.91 -7.68
C HIS A 562 -12.01 -2.91 -8.04
N ASN A 563 -12.94 -2.67 -7.12
CA ASN A 563 -14.05 -1.74 -7.27
C ASN A 563 -15.14 -2.15 -8.28
N GLU A 564 -15.05 -3.31 -8.93
CA GLU A 564 -16.13 -3.82 -9.74
C GLU A 564 -17.38 -4.08 -8.86
N PRO A 565 -18.58 -3.58 -9.24
CA PRO A 565 -19.79 -3.79 -8.45
C PRO A 565 -20.19 -5.27 -8.36
N ILE A 566 -20.52 -5.70 -7.14
CA ILE A 566 -21.09 -7.03 -6.87
C ILE A 566 -22.61 -6.92 -6.91
N LEU A 567 -23.23 -7.70 -7.78
CA LEU A 567 -24.68 -7.85 -7.82
C LEU A 567 -25.10 -9.17 -7.17
N ARG A 568 -26.05 -9.10 -6.23
CA ARG A 568 -26.72 -10.23 -5.61
C ARG A 568 -28.20 -10.20 -5.99
N ASP A 569 -28.68 -11.23 -6.68
CA ASP A 569 -30.07 -11.34 -7.17
C ASP A 569 -30.49 -10.08 -7.96
N GLY A 570 -29.57 -9.58 -8.80
CA GLY A 570 -29.77 -8.42 -9.69
C GLY A 570 -29.68 -7.04 -9.01
N LYS A 571 -29.26 -6.96 -7.74
CA LYS A 571 -29.09 -5.70 -7.02
C LYS A 571 -27.63 -5.50 -6.63
N ILE A 572 -27.09 -4.31 -6.83
CA ILE A 572 -25.76 -3.94 -6.33
C ILE A 572 -25.79 -3.98 -4.81
N VAL A 573 -24.87 -4.75 -4.21
CA VAL A 573 -24.76 -4.96 -2.77
C VAL A 573 -23.41 -4.56 -2.20
N GLY A 574 -22.41 -4.33 -3.04
CA GLY A 574 -21.05 -3.98 -2.66
C GLY A 574 -20.16 -3.92 -3.88
N TYR A 575 -18.87 -3.99 -3.67
CA TYR A 575 -17.83 -3.99 -4.70
C TYR A 575 -16.70 -4.96 -4.33
N LEU A 576 -15.90 -5.35 -5.33
CA LEU A 576 -14.71 -6.15 -5.09
C LEU A 576 -13.62 -5.29 -4.44
N SER A 577 -13.06 -5.75 -3.35
CA SER A 577 -11.93 -5.12 -2.67
C SER A 577 -10.59 -5.47 -3.33
N SER A 578 -10.49 -6.65 -3.94
CA SER A 578 -9.37 -7.06 -4.77
C SER A 578 -9.82 -8.01 -5.88
N GLY A 579 -9.05 -8.00 -6.98
CA GLY A 579 -9.24 -8.89 -8.11
C GLY A 579 -7.91 -9.24 -8.76
N SER A 580 -7.81 -10.46 -9.29
CA SER A 580 -6.66 -10.93 -10.06
C SER A 580 -7.09 -12.10 -10.93
N TYR A 581 -6.26 -12.50 -11.90
CA TYR A 581 -6.53 -13.70 -12.68
C TYR A 581 -5.99 -14.94 -11.96
N GLY A 582 -6.86 -15.88 -11.63
CA GLY A 582 -6.52 -17.17 -11.03
C GLY A 582 -6.08 -18.17 -12.10
N HIS A 583 -4.78 -18.25 -12.39
CA HIS A 583 -4.26 -19.08 -13.47
C HIS A 583 -4.48 -20.58 -13.27
N HIS A 584 -4.61 -21.04 -12.02
CA HIS A 584 -4.96 -22.44 -11.73
C HIS A 584 -6.47 -22.67 -11.80
N LEU A 585 -7.28 -21.71 -11.34
CA LEU A 585 -8.75 -21.79 -11.41
C LEU A 585 -9.29 -21.52 -12.82
N GLY A 586 -8.48 -20.90 -13.69
CA GLY A 586 -8.81 -20.66 -15.10
C GLY A 586 -9.78 -19.52 -15.35
N GLY A 587 -9.84 -18.53 -14.47
CA GLY A 587 -10.70 -17.36 -14.59
C GLY A 587 -10.31 -16.25 -13.62
N ALA A 588 -10.87 -15.06 -13.79
CA ALA A 588 -10.65 -13.97 -12.85
C ALA A 588 -11.34 -14.25 -11.50
N VAL A 589 -10.59 -14.01 -10.43
CA VAL A 589 -11.02 -14.20 -9.05
C VAL A 589 -11.08 -12.85 -8.36
N GLY A 590 -12.15 -12.57 -7.64
CA GLY A 590 -12.27 -11.37 -6.80
C GLY A 590 -12.68 -11.71 -5.37
N MET A 591 -12.44 -10.79 -4.46
CA MET A 591 -12.97 -10.82 -3.09
C MET A 591 -13.70 -9.53 -2.78
N GLY A 592 -14.75 -9.61 -1.99
CA GLY A 592 -15.52 -8.43 -1.56
C GLY A 592 -16.53 -8.77 -0.48
N TYR A 593 -17.01 -7.74 0.20
CA TYR A 593 -18.01 -7.91 1.26
C TYR A 593 -19.44 -7.93 0.72
N VAL A 594 -20.23 -8.85 1.25
CA VAL A 594 -21.65 -8.97 0.95
C VAL A 594 -22.44 -8.81 2.25
N PRO A 595 -23.45 -7.91 2.30
CA PRO A 595 -24.36 -7.78 3.44
C PRO A 595 -25.04 -9.12 3.78
N CYS A 596 -25.09 -9.45 5.06
CA CYS A 596 -25.65 -10.73 5.52
C CYS A 596 -26.29 -10.64 6.91
N ALA A 597 -26.75 -9.46 7.34
CA ALA A 597 -27.36 -9.29 8.65
C ALA A 597 -28.54 -10.27 8.87
N GLY A 598 -28.40 -11.12 9.89
CA GLY A 598 -29.40 -12.15 10.20
C GLY A 598 -29.44 -13.36 9.26
N GLU A 599 -28.56 -13.43 8.25
CA GLU A 599 -28.50 -14.54 7.30
C GLU A 599 -27.44 -15.59 7.70
N SER A 600 -27.72 -16.84 7.39
CA SER A 600 -26.72 -17.90 7.52
C SER A 600 -25.71 -17.88 6.34
N ALA A 601 -24.59 -18.55 6.51
CA ALA A 601 -23.64 -18.77 5.42
C ALA A 601 -24.26 -19.50 4.21
N ALA A 602 -25.25 -20.37 4.47
CA ALA A 602 -25.96 -21.09 3.41
C ALA A 602 -26.87 -20.13 2.61
N ASP A 603 -27.53 -19.18 3.26
CA ASP A 603 -28.40 -18.20 2.60
C ASP A 603 -27.57 -17.29 1.68
N VAL A 604 -26.41 -16.83 2.13
CA VAL A 604 -25.48 -16.03 1.32
C VAL A 604 -25.06 -16.80 0.06
N LEU A 605 -24.73 -18.09 0.18
CA LEU A 605 -24.29 -18.90 -0.96
C LEU A 605 -25.44 -19.39 -1.85
N ALA A 606 -26.68 -19.31 -1.41
CA ALA A 606 -27.86 -19.71 -2.20
C ALA A 606 -28.29 -18.64 -3.22
N SER A 607 -27.82 -17.39 -3.07
CA SER A 607 -28.13 -16.28 -4.00
C SER A 607 -27.38 -16.41 -5.32
N SER A 608 -27.90 -15.78 -6.38
CA SER A 608 -27.18 -15.61 -7.63
C SER A 608 -26.26 -14.38 -7.59
N TYR A 609 -25.07 -14.51 -8.16
CA TYR A 609 -24.08 -13.44 -8.16
C TYR A 609 -23.62 -13.10 -9.58
N GLN A 610 -23.49 -11.81 -9.83
CA GLN A 610 -22.87 -11.25 -11.03
C GLN A 610 -21.88 -10.15 -10.61
N ILE A 611 -20.85 -9.97 -11.42
CA ILE A 611 -19.90 -8.86 -11.26
C ILE A 611 -20.06 -7.95 -12.50
N ASP A 612 -20.19 -6.66 -12.26
CA ASP A 612 -20.23 -5.67 -13.34
C ASP A 612 -18.81 -5.30 -13.76
N VAL A 613 -18.37 -5.85 -14.87
CA VAL A 613 -17.05 -5.57 -15.44
C VAL A 613 -17.20 -4.50 -16.52
N ALA A 614 -16.96 -3.25 -16.16
CA ALA A 614 -17.04 -2.09 -17.06
C ALA A 614 -18.37 -2.03 -17.86
N GLY A 615 -19.51 -2.22 -17.17
CA GLY A 615 -20.85 -2.18 -17.77
C GLY A 615 -21.31 -3.51 -18.36
N THR A 616 -20.52 -4.58 -18.24
CA THR A 616 -20.89 -5.94 -18.67
C THR A 616 -21.10 -6.82 -17.44
N LEU A 617 -22.32 -7.33 -17.27
CA LEU A 617 -22.64 -8.26 -16.19
C LEU A 617 -22.12 -9.67 -16.51
N VAL A 618 -21.25 -10.18 -15.66
CA VAL A 618 -20.65 -11.52 -15.78
C VAL A 618 -21.08 -12.38 -14.60
N ASP A 619 -21.64 -13.55 -14.87
CA ASP A 619 -22.04 -14.49 -13.82
C ASP A 619 -20.79 -14.97 -13.02
N ALA A 620 -20.94 -15.07 -11.71
CA ALA A 620 -19.86 -15.46 -10.82
C ALA A 620 -20.29 -16.56 -9.84
N THR A 621 -19.38 -17.50 -9.60
CA THR A 621 -19.51 -18.49 -8.56
C THR A 621 -18.98 -17.93 -7.24
N ALA A 622 -19.80 -17.92 -6.18
CA ALA A 622 -19.45 -17.42 -4.86
C ALA A 622 -18.97 -18.53 -3.91
N SER A 623 -17.99 -18.23 -3.06
CA SER A 623 -17.51 -19.13 -2.02
C SER A 623 -17.12 -18.40 -0.73
N LEU A 624 -17.41 -18.99 0.41
CA LEU A 624 -16.92 -18.56 1.73
C LEU A 624 -15.68 -19.34 2.19
N LYS A 625 -15.22 -20.29 1.36
CA LYS A 625 -13.96 -21.03 1.56
C LYS A 625 -13.05 -20.79 0.38
N PRO A 626 -11.72 -20.88 0.57
CA PRO A 626 -10.81 -20.80 -0.56
C PRO A 626 -11.21 -21.78 -1.67
N MET A 627 -11.28 -21.31 -2.92
CA MET A 627 -11.60 -22.17 -4.07
C MET A 627 -10.43 -23.09 -4.42
N TYR A 628 -9.21 -22.62 -4.16
CA TYR A 628 -8.00 -23.46 -4.24
C TYR A 628 -7.65 -24.07 -2.89
N ASP A 629 -7.48 -25.38 -2.80
CA ASP A 629 -7.11 -26.16 -1.60
C ASP A 629 -7.82 -25.67 -0.33
N PRO A 630 -9.16 -25.83 -0.23
CA PRO A 630 -9.97 -25.27 0.86
C PRO A 630 -9.60 -25.79 2.26
N THR A 631 -8.92 -26.91 2.34
CA THR A 631 -8.47 -27.54 3.60
C THR A 631 -7.09 -27.08 4.07
N GLY A 632 -6.32 -26.39 3.21
CA GLY A 632 -4.94 -26.03 3.48
C GLY A 632 -3.99 -27.24 3.51
N ALA A 633 -4.34 -28.33 2.85
CA ALA A 633 -3.53 -29.56 2.83
C ALA A 633 -2.18 -29.34 2.14
N ARG A 634 -2.16 -28.51 1.07
CA ARG A 634 -0.93 -28.20 0.33
C ARG A 634 0.11 -27.48 1.19
N CYS A 635 -0.26 -26.48 1.97
CA CYS A 635 0.66 -25.78 2.87
C CYS A 635 1.24 -26.70 3.96
N LYS A 636 0.49 -27.73 4.34
CA LYS A 636 0.83 -28.66 5.43
C LYS A 636 1.46 -29.96 4.92
N ALA A 637 1.60 -30.12 3.60
CA ALA A 637 2.08 -31.35 2.96
C ALA A 637 3.49 -31.75 3.42
#